data_d2af84675bc2d900d075484083b72484
#
_entry.id   d2af84675bc2d900d075484083b72484
#
_cell.length_a   1.000
_cell.length_b   1.000
_cell.length_c   1.000
_cell.angle_alpha   90.00
_cell.angle_beta   90.00
_cell.angle_gamma   90.00
#
_symmetry.space_group_name_H-M   'P 1'
#
loop_
_entity.id
_entity.type
_entity.pdbx_description
1 polymer ?
#
loop_
_entity_poly.entity_id
_entity_poly.type
_entity_poly.pdbx_seq_one_letter_code
_entity_poly.pdbx_strand_id
1 'polypeptide(L)'
;MIPQLRVRTEYSYRSALGRVDKVADALADCPAAGIVDTKGTWGHVDWEKELLKRDVEPLFGCEFVIPQPDGRKPRCWVLAEDLSAFYRLSSANPSTEQELIEAKGVVRFAGGALTNPAAFDYIDINPRSRRRTTAALALHKATGKPLVITSDNDYPTSQDKELFLAWDDSKKMTPQWLLEEHELRDALWYVDDATFAAAVDNTKALAKRLSGLRLRRAPIISVEGDLTELVHTGKDYRIKKGHITEWTDVYQERLDRELELIKQKQYESYFIVVADMIVWAKQRMLVGPARGSSAGSLVCFLLQITEVDPLVHNLIFERFIDVNRNDLPDIDVDFNDQKRHLVFEYLAQKYGQDCVARIGSINRLKPRSVMAHVGKKMGVPHGASFNVTNVLIEYSSGDSRYGKGLEDTLANTQPGRAFLQQYPEAAIMAELENHASHSGQHAAGIIVSNEPVIDYCTVRDGIAHIDKQAAEYLNLLKIDALGLRTLGVIEDSGCITPQELYDLKLNDPAVFQIFNEKRFSGLFQFEGGAQRRVSVQVPVKEFQQIDHVTALARPGPLGGGAANTYINRNAGREQVEYRHPTMKDYLSDTMGVVLYQEQVMRIVREIGHFSWEDTSTIRKAMSGRKGKEFFDRHGDKFVLGAARLGIDAHDARGIWDEICSFGAWGMNKSHTVSYAVISYWCAYMKCHHPLEYAAACLRHAKDDEQVVEILRELRDEGVNYLSFDPELSGVDWRAVDGRLVAGYNNLVGIGPVKAAHYVHKRETEGLSVKDLEKLSKHKVKHNDLSPAHTLWQDIYDHPDNYNVAGVVKEIGQLKDQESAVIICCPLRLERRDENETVRLNKRGYAKTGQTLFLDAFVVDDSVSKPVVLRLRPRLWHTHAELMADKTVPGKDWFLVRGRWLAQFSMLIVEKIKCLTNKEMFE
;
A
#
# COMPACT_ATOMS: atom_id res chain seq x y z
N MET A 1 17.99 -38.15 0.18
CA MET A 1 16.51 -38.09 0.06
C MET A 1 16.07 -38.58 -1.32
N ILE A 2 14.89 -39.25 -1.49
CA ILE A 2 14.31 -39.54 -2.82
C ILE A 2 13.68 -38.26 -3.40
N PRO A 3 13.44 -38.20 -4.72
CA PRO A 3 12.71 -37.07 -5.32
C PRO A 3 11.37 -36.83 -4.61
N GLN A 4 11.06 -35.59 -4.29
CA GLN A 4 9.81 -35.20 -3.64
C GLN A 4 8.85 -34.60 -4.66
N LEU A 5 7.98 -35.43 -5.26
CA LEU A 5 7.10 -35.01 -6.37
C LEU A 5 5.96 -34.09 -5.96
N ARG A 6 5.61 -34.04 -4.67
CA ARG A 6 4.49 -33.26 -4.13
C ARG A 6 4.91 -32.53 -2.87
N VAL A 7 5.34 -31.31 -3.02
CA VAL A 7 5.76 -30.41 -1.94
C VAL A 7 4.81 -29.23 -1.87
N ARG A 8 4.30 -28.95 -0.67
CA ARG A 8 3.52 -27.76 -0.37
C ARG A 8 4.38 -26.73 0.32
N THR A 9 4.10 -25.46 0.01
CA THR A 9 4.78 -24.29 0.57
C THR A 9 3.79 -23.34 1.24
N GLU A 10 4.30 -22.20 1.69
CA GLU A 10 3.49 -21.09 2.22
C GLU A 10 2.36 -20.64 1.28
N TYR A 11 2.42 -20.95 0.00
CA TYR A 11 1.38 -20.61 -0.99
C TYR A 11 0.19 -21.59 -0.98
N SER A 12 0.25 -22.63 -0.21
CA SER A 12 -0.91 -23.41 0.22
C SER A 12 -1.60 -22.74 1.41
N TYR A 13 -1.99 -21.50 1.26
CA TYR A 13 -2.45 -20.57 2.30
C TYR A 13 -3.23 -21.25 3.43
N ARG A 14 -2.76 -21.05 4.67
CA ARG A 14 -3.34 -21.60 5.91
C ARG A 14 -3.49 -23.12 5.97
N SER A 15 -2.93 -23.85 5.03
CA SER A 15 -2.98 -25.31 5.00
C SER A 15 -1.62 -25.99 4.92
N ALA A 16 -0.56 -25.23 4.68
CA ALA A 16 0.83 -25.65 4.85
C ALA A 16 1.66 -24.50 5.43
N LEU A 17 2.74 -24.84 6.06
CA LEU A 17 3.75 -23.98 6.64
C LEU A 17 5.06 -24.12 5.87
N GLY A 18 5.82 -23.08 5.82
CA GLY A 18 7.19 -23.05 5.31
C GLY A 18 7.34 -22.12 4.12
N ARG A 19 8.12 -21.07 4.33
CA ARG A 19 8.56 -20.20 3.25
C ARG A 19 9.38 -21.03 2.27
N VAL A 20 9.34 -20.65 1.00
CA VAL A 20 9.99 -21.41 -0.07
C VAL A 20 11.50 -21.61 0.20
N ASP A 21 12.19 -20.60 0.71
CA ASP A 21 13.61 -20.70 1.08
C ASP A 21 13.87 -21.79 2.14
N LYS A 22 13.05 -21.83 3.21
CA LYS A 22 13.16 -22.86 4.26
C LYS A 22 12.79 -24.27 3.78
N VAL A 23 11.75 -24.36 2.92
CA VAL A 23 11.40 -25.64 2.29
C VAL A 23 12.54 -26.13 1.39
N ALA A 24 13.16 -25.21 0.65
CA ALA A 24 14.30 -25.54 -0.20
C ALA A 24 15.54 -25.97 0.61
N ASP A 25 15.78 -25.38 1.80
CA ASP A 25 16.83 -25.83 2.74
C ASP A 25 16.60 -27.27 3.17
N ALA A 26 15.37 -27.66 3.52
CA ALA A 26 15.01 -29.03 3.89
C ALA A 26 15.13 -30.02 2.71
N LEU A 27 15.21 -29.54 1.49
CA LEU A 27 15.33 -30.32 0.26
C LEU A 27 16.76 -30.34 -0.33
N ALA A 28 17.75 -29.75 0.34
CA ALA A 28 19.09 -29.56 -0.23
C ALA A 28 19.75 -30.86 -0.72
N ASP A 29 19.45 -32.01 -0.08
CA ASP A 29 19.94 -33.33 -0.49
C ASP A 29 18.96 -34.09 -1.41
N CYS A 30 17.95 -33.42 -1.91
CA CYS A 30 16.93 -33.98 -2.80
C CYS A 30 17.35 -33.83 -4.26
N PRO A 31 17.31 -34.86 -5.11
CA PRO A 31 17.71 -34.71 -6.52
C PRO A 31 16.71 -33.89 -7.34
N ALA A 32 15.43 -33.93 -6.97
CA ALA A 32 14.37 -33.12 -7.65
C ALA A 32 13.17 -32.95 -6.72
N ALA A 33 12.51 -31.77 -6.82
CA ALA A 33 11.34 -31.51 -6.00
C ALA A 33 10.24 -30.76 -6.79
N GLY A 34 8.98 -31.19 -6.64
CA GLY A 34 7.81 -30.66 -7.33
C GLY A 34 6.96 -29.81 -6.39
N ILE A 35 6.80 -28.52 -6.71
CA ILE A 35 5.84 -27.64 -6.01
C ILE A 35 4.41 -28.03 -6.41
N VAL A 36 3.56 -28.31 -5.41
CA VAL A 36 2.15 -28.66 -5.62
C VAL A 36 1.29 -27.96 -4.57
N ASP A 37 1.16 -26.67 -4.71
CA ASP A 37 0.34 -25.85 -3.81
C ASP A 37 -1.16 -25.93 -4.14
N THR A 38 -2.01 -25.65 -3.14
CA THR A 38 -3.46 -25.94 -3.20
C THR A 38 -4.29 -24.84 -3.86
N LYS A 39 -3.73 -23.66 -4.11
CA LYS A 39 -4.49 -22.48 -4.59
C LYS A 39 -3.88 -21.79 -5.80
N GLY A 40 -3.12 -22.52 -6.59
CA GLY A 40 -2.53 -21.98 -7.82
C GLY A 40 -1.01 -22.05 -7.85
N THR A 41 -0.40 -21.24 -8.66
CA THR A 41 1.02 -21.33 -9.04
C THR A 41 1.86 -20.17 -8.50
N TRP A 42 1.44 -19.54 -7.41
CA TRP A 42 2.02 -18.34 -6.85
C TRP A 42 3.50 -18.48 -6.47
N GLY A 43 3.93 -19.68 -6.11
CA GLY A 43 5.29 -19.96 -5.65
C GLY A 43 6.26 -20.39 -6.74
N HIS A 44 5.85 -20.54 -8.01
CA HIS A 44 6.68 -21.17 -9.04
C HIS A 44 8.00 -20.44 -9.30
N VAL A 45 8.00 -19.10 -9.31
CA VAL A 45 9.21 -18.31 -9.53
C VAL A 45 10.18 -18.44 -8.34
N ASP A 46 9.67 -18.30 -7.12
CA ASP A 46 10.49 -18.45 -5.92
C ASP A 46 11.03 -19.88 -5.82
N TRP A 47 10.21 -20.88 -6.21
CA TRP A 47 10.59 -22.29 -6.23
C TRP A 47 11.79 -22.56 -7.13
N GLU A 48 11.71 -22.11 -8.39
CA GLU A 48 12.84 -22.25 -9.33
C GLU A 48 14.10 -21.59 -8.79
N LYS A 49 13.99 -20.33 -8.32
CA LYS A 49 15.14 -19.56 -7.83
C LYS A 49 15.80 -20.21 -6.62
N GLU A 50 15.02 -20.69 -5.66
CA GLU A 50 15.58 -21.22 -4.42
C GLU A 50 16.11 -22.64 -4.56
N LEU A 51 15.49 -23.48 -5.40
CA LEU A 51 16.01 -24.83 -5.66
C LEU A 51 17.29 -24.82 -6.49
N LEU A 52 17.34 -23.99 -7.54
CA LEU A 52 18.55 -23.89 -8.37
C LEU A 52 19.77 -23.39 -7.59
N LYS A 53 19.60 -22.56 -6.57
CA LYS A 53 20.69 -22.16 -5.66
C LYS A 53 21.29 -23.32 -4.86
N ARG A 54 20.54 -24.43 -4.73
CA ARG A 54 20.89 -25.61 -3.93
C ARG A 54 21.15 -26.85 -4.79
N ASP A 55 21.27 -26.65 -6.10
CA ASP A 55 21.47 -27.73 -7.09
C ASP A 55 20.35 -28.78 -7.07
N VAL A 56 19.13 -28.40 -6.66
CA VAL A 56 17.94 -29.25 -6.69
C VAL A 56 17.14 -28.96 -7.94
N GLU A 57 16.73 -29.99 -8.67
CA GLU A 57 15.95 -29.86 -9.89
C GLU A 57 14.49 -29.47 -9.60
N PRO A 58 13.98 -28.31 -10.08
CA PRO A 58 12.62 -27.88 -9.85
C PRO A 58 11.64 -28.56 -10.79
N LEU A 59 10.56 -29.10 -10.23
CA LEU A 59 9.39 -29.59 -10.97
C LEU A 59 8.20 -28.69 -10.59
N PHE A 60 7.26 -28.50 -11.56
CA PHE A 60 6.17 -27.52 -11.42
C PHE A 60 4.81 -28.21 -11.48
N GLY A 61 3.92 -27.84 -10.57
CA GLY A 61 2.59 -28.42 -10.51
C GLY A 61 1.63 -27.65 -9.61
N CYS A 62 0.43 -28.14 -9.50
CA CYS A 62 -0.57 -27.64 -8.56
C CYS A 62 -1.64 -28.69 -8.24
N GLU A 63 -2.44 -28.41 -7.22
CA GLU A 63 -3.55 -29.26 -6.78
C GLU A 63 -4.89 -28.67 -7.19
N PHE A 64 -5.79 -29.50 -7.75
CA PHE A 64 -7.15 -29.15 -8.08
C PHE A 64 -8.16 -29.89 -7.19
N VAL A 65 -9.34 -29.29 -7.00
CA VAL A 65 -10.48 -29.94 -6.36
C VAL A 65 -11.49 -30.28 -7.43
N ILE A 66 -11.81 -31.59 -7.56
CA ILE A 66 -12.73 -32.11 -8.59
C ILE A 66 -14.04 -32.55 -7.91
N PRO A 67 -15.07 -31.67 -7.80
CA PRO A 67 -16.34 -32.03 -7.18
C PRO A 67 -17.01 -33.23 -7.90
N GLN A 68 -17.45 -34.21 -7.12
CA GLN A 68 -18.17 -35.39 -7.65
C GLN A 68 -19.67 -35.22 -7.46
N PRO A 69 -20.51 -35.87 -8.30
CA PRO A 69 -21.97 -35.81 -8.17
C PRO A 69 -22.52 -36.27 -6.83
N ASP A 70 -21.79 -37.14 -6.11
CA ASP A 70 -22.14 -37.63 -4.75
C ASP A 70 -21.74 -36.66 -3.61
N GLY A 71 -21.31 -35.45 -3.96
CA GLY A 71 -20.88 -34.42 -3.00
C GLY A 71 -19.45 -34.58 -2.48
N ARG A 72 -18.73 -35.64 -2.84
CA ARG A 72 -17.29 -35.75 -2.55
C ARG A 72 -16.50 -34.68 -3.32
N LYS A 73 -15.39 -34.24 -2.74
CA LYS A 73 -14.46 -33.24 -3.33
C LYS A 73 -13.04 -33.81 -3.33
N PRO A 74 -12.77 -34.85 -4.17
CA PRO A 74 -11.42 -35.39 -4.28
C PRO A 74 -10.44 -34.32 -4.76
N ARG A 75 -9.19 -34.46 -4.31
CA ARG A 75 -8.10 -33.65 -4.77
C ARG A 75 -7.28 -34.41 -5.79
N CYS A 76 -7.07 -33.82 -6.94
CA CYS A 76 -6.17 -34.29 -7.97
C CYS A 76 -5.01 -33.30 -8.07
N TRP A 77 -3.80 -33.79 -8.16
CA TRP A 77 -2.65 -32.96 -8.39
C TRP A 77 -1.97 -33.34 -9.70
N VAL A 78 -1.31 -32.38 -10.31
CA VAL A 78 -0.64 -32.55 -11.59
C VAL A 78 0.77 -31.97 -11.54
N LEU A 79 1.69 -32.54 -12.35
CA LEU A 79 2.98 -31.97 -12.68
C LEU A 79 3.05 -31.63 -14.15
N ALA A 80 3.75 -30.56 -14.50
CA ALA A 80 3.94 -30.13 -15.86
C ALA A 80 4.94 -31.04 -16.61
N GLU A 81 4.59 -31.43 -17.83
CA GLU A 81 5.51 -31.91 -18.90
C GLU A 81 5.79 -30.77 -19.88
N ASP A 82 4.83 -29.85 -20.05
CA ASP A 82 4.93 -28.60 -20.78
C ASP A 82 4.33 -27.48 -19.94
N LEU A 83 5.10 -26.42 -19.67
CA LEU A 83 4.68 -25.34 -18.79
C LEU A 83 3.54 -24.51 -19.38
N SER A 84 3.53 -24.25 -20.70
CA SER A 84 2.46 -23.47 -21.33
C SER A 84 1.13 -24.23 -21.26
N ALA A 85 1.13 -25.52 -21.60
CA ALA A 85 -0.05 -26.37 -21.49
C ALA A 85 -0.55 -26.48 -20.05
N PHE A 86 0.38 -26.62 -19.10
CA PHE A 86 0.07 -26.65 -17.66
C PHE A 86 -0.55 -25.33 -17.19
N TYR A 87 -0.01 -24.18 -17.56
CA TYR A 87 -0.57 -22.88 -17.15
C TYR A 87 -1.96 -22.65 -17.77
N ARG A 88 -2.21 -23.12 -18.99
CA ARG A 88 -3.56 -23.12 -19.60
C ARG A 88 -4.55 -23.95 -18.79
N LEU A 89 -4.17 -25.17 -18.40
CA LEU A 89 -4.97 -26.01 -17.51
C LEU A 89 -5.20 -25.35 -16.15
N SER A 90 -4.14 -24.81 -15.53
CA SER A 90 -4.24 -24.15 -14.23
C SER A 90 -5.13 -22.90 -14.31
N SER A 91 -5.11 -22.17 -15.40
CA SER A 91 -5.97 -21.00 -15.63
C SER A 91 -7.43 -21.38 -15.80
N ALA A 92 -7.71 -22.46 -16.53
CA ALA A 92 -9.05 -23.01 -16.69
C ALA A 92 -9.62 -23.54 -15.36
N ASN A 93 -8.73 -23.89 -14.38
CA ASN A 93 -9.11 -24.40 -13.07
C ASN A 93 -10.07 -25.59 -13.13
N PRO A 94 -9.65 -26.74 -13.67
CA PRO A 94 -10.52 -27.86 -13.98
C PRO A 94 -11.36 -28.29 -12.76
N SER A 95 -12.63 -28.54 -13.00
CA SER A 95 -13.63 -28.91 -11.99
C SER A 95 -14.27 -30.26 -12.25
N THR A 96 -13.93 -30.92 -13.36
CA THR A 96 -14.44 -32.24 -13.77
C THR A 96 -13.30 -33.20 -14.14
N GLU A 97 -13.58 -34.52 -14.05
CA GLU A 97 -12.63 -35.54 -14.52
C GLU A 97 -12.43 -35.46 -16.05
N GLN A 98 -13.43 -35.03 -16.80
CA GLN A 98 -13.35 -34.89 -18.27
C GLN A 98 -12.33 -33.81 -18.67
N GLU A 99 -12.32 -32.65 -17.99
CA GLU A 99 -11.33 -31.58 -18.22
C GLU A 99 -9.89 -32.04 -17.93
N LEU A 100 -9.70 -32.93 -16.93
CA LEU A 100 -8.40 -33.55 -16.69
C LEU A 100 -8.02 -34.55 -17.78
N ILE A 101 -8.96 -35.32 -18.32
CA ILE A 101 -8.70 -36.31 -19.39
C ILE A 101 -8.23 -35.59 -20.67
N GLU A 102 -8.85 -34.46 -20.98
CA GLU A 102 -8.53 -33.65 -22.16
C GLU A 102 -7.23 -32.86 -22.04
N ALA A 103 -6.71 -32.66 -20.80
CA ALA A 103 -5.49 -31.92 -20.55
C ALA A 103 -4.27 -32.66 -21.14
N LYS A 104 -3.46 -31.91 -21.89
CA LYS A 104 -2.20 -32.37 -22.50
C LYS A 104 -1.02 -31.70 -21.78
N GLY A 105 0.17 -32.27 -21.92
CA GLY A 105 1.42 -31.71 -21.37
C GLY A 105 1.50 -31.70 -19.83
N VAL A 106 0.74 -32.58 -19.18
CA VAL A 106 0.72 -32.75 -17.74
C VAL A 106 0.67 -34.21 -17.34
N VAL A 107 1.29 -34.54 -16.22
CA VAL A 107 1.15 -35.84 -15.54
C VAL A 107 0.14 -35.67 -14.41
N ARG A 108 -0.85 -36.55 -14.37
CA ARG A 108 -2.00 -36.51 -13.46
C ARG A 108 -1.89 -37.56 -12.39
N PHE A 109 -2.20 -37.23 -11.16
CA PHE A 109 -2.07 -38.14 -10.02
C PHE A 109 -3.39 -38.27 -9.27
N ALA A 110 -3.82 -39.52 -9.08
CA ALA A 110 -5.00 -39.83 -8.28
C ALA A 110 -4.65 -39.88 -6.80
N GLY A 111 -5.33 -39.09 -5.99
CA GLY A 111 -5.28 -39.17 -4.51
C GLY A 111 -6.30 -40.17 -3.93
N GLY A 112 -6.65 -41.25 -4.66
CA GLY A 112 -7.51 -42.32 -4.18
C GLY A 112 -9.01 -42.11 -4.26
N ALA A 113 -9.51 -41.08 -4.87
CA ALA A 113 -10.96 -40.77 -4.90
C ALA A 113 -11.52 -40.47 -6.30
N LEU A 114 -10.68 -40.45 -7.34
CA LEU A 114 -11.12 -40.35 -8.73
C LEU A 114 -11.68 -41.71 -9.22
N THR A 115 -12.73 -41.68 -9.99
CA THR A 115 -13.44 -42.90 -10.40
C THR A 115 -13.08 -43.33 -11.81
N ASN A 116 -12.73 -42.42 -12.70
CA ASN A 116 -12.36 -42.72 -14.07
C ASN A 116 -10.85 -42.94 -14.23
N PRO A 117 -10.36 -44.17 -14.57
CA PRO A 117 -8.92 -44.40 -14.73
C PRO A 117 -8.26 -43.58 -15.85
N ALA A 118 -9.02 -43.04 -16.77
CA ALA A 118 -8.49 -42.17 -17.82
C ALA A 118 -8.09 -40.76 -17.29
N ALA A 119 -8.61 -40.37 -16.13
CA ALA A 119 -8.37 -39.05 -15.53
C ALA A 119 -7.02 -38.94 -14.81
N PHE A 120 -6.24 -40.01 -14.69
CA PHE A 120 -4.94 -40.01 -14.03
C PHE A 120 -3.93 -40.97 -14.67
N ASP A 121 -2.67 -40.67 -14.55
CA ASP A 121 -1.54 -41.46 -15.07
C ASP A 121 -0.88 -42.30 -13.99
N TYR A 122 -0.76 -41.76 -12.78
CA TYR A 122 -0.16 -42.39 -11.60
C TYR A 122 -1.09 -42.34 -10.40
N ILE A 123 -0.84 -43.21 -9.46
CA ILE A 123 -1.55 -43.26 -8.18
C ILE A 123 -0.55 -42.93 -7.06
N ASP A 124 -0.88 -41.95 -6.25
CA ASP A 124 -0.06 -41.46 -5.14
C ASP A 124 -0.32 -42.30 -3.87
N ILE A 125 0.73 -42.91 -3.29
CA ILE A 125 0.72 -43.49 -1.95
C ILE A 125 1.53 -42.59 -1.03
N ASN A 126 0.98 -42.32 0.16
CA ASN A 126 1.61 -41.44 1.14
C ASN A 126 1.20 -41.84 2.57
N PRO A 127 2.00 -41.47 3.60
CA PRO A 127 1.78 -41.88 4.97
C PRO A 127 0.63 -41.20 5.70
N ARG A 128 -0.01 -40.22 5.08
CA ARG A 128 -1.03 -39.37 5.71
C ARG A 128 -2.25 -40.14 6.23
N SER A 129 -2.63 -41.23 5.56
CA SER A 129 -3.75 -42.08 5.99
C SER A 129 -3.65 -43.49 5.45
N ARG A 130 -3.58 -44.47 6.36
CA ARG A 130 -3.60 -45.92 5.99
C ARG A 130 -4.81 -46.25 5.10
N ARG A 131 -5.98 -45.73 5.42
CA ARG A 131 -7.21 -45.91 4.63
C ARG A 131 -7.05 -45.44 3.19
N ARG A 132 -6.47 -44.28 2.99
CA ARG A 132 -6.23 -43.73 1.65
C ARG A 132 -5.20 -44.54 0.87
N THR A 133 -4.11 -44.90 1.51
CA THR A 133 -3.06 -45.72 0.90
C THR A 133 -3.62 -47.12 0.53
N THR A 134 -4.42 -47.74 1.40
CA THR A 134 -5.08 -49.02 1.08
C THR A 134 -6.03 -48.88 -0.12
N ALA A 135 -6.79 -47.79 -0.21
CA ALA A 135 -7.66 -47.50 -1.37
C ALA A 135 -6.81 -47.28 -2.64
N ALA A 136 -5.70 -46.55 -2.55
CA ALA A 136 -4.74 -46.38 -3.65
C ALA A 136 -4.16 -47.69 -4.17
N LEU A 137 -3.76 -48.59 -3.28
CA LEU A 137 -3.27 -49.93 -3.62
C LEU A 137 -4.38 -50.77 -4.28
N ALA A 138 -5.62 -50.69 -3.81
CA ALA A 138 -6.76 -51.36 -4.46
C ALA A 138 -7.03 -50.80 -5.86
N LEU A 139 -6.94 -49.51 -6.04
CA LEU A 139 -7.08 -48.82 -7.34
C LEU A 139 -5.94 -49.21 -8.29
N HIS A 140 -4.71 -49.31 -7.82
CA HIS A 140 -3.56 -49.85 -8.56
C HIS A 140 -3.86 -51.26 -9.10
N LYS A 141 -4.29 -52.15 -8.23
CA LYS A 141 -4.64 -53.55 -8.62
C LYS A 141 -5.75 -53.60 -9.65
N ALA A 142 -6.74 -52.73 -9.53
CA ALA A 142 -7.88 -52.71 -10.43
C ALA A 142 -7.58 -52.08 -11.80
N THR A 143 -6.66 -51.11 -11.88
CA THR A 143 -6.42 -50.34 -13.09
C THR A 143 -5.08 -50.60 -13.77
N GLY A 144 -4.13 -51.26 -13.07
CA GLY A 144 -2.77 -51.43 -13.55
C GLY A 144 -1.93 -50.16 -13.61
N LYS A 145 -2.46 -49.00 -13.17
CA LYS A 145 -1.72 -47.73 -13.17
C LYS A 145 -0.58 -47.75 -12.18
N PRO A 146 0.61 -47.20 -12.52
CA PRO A 146 1.80 -47.25 -11.66
C PRO A 146 1.63 -46.42 -10.39
N LEU A 147 2.27 -46.88 -9.33
CA LEU A 147 2.33 -46.16 -8.06
C LEU A 147 3.53 -45.22 -8.03
N VAL A 148 3.35 -44.07 -7.37
CA VAL A 148 4.42 -43.17 -6.91
C VAL A 148 4.29 -42.95 -5.41
N ILE A 149 5.38 -42.53 -4.77
CA ILE A 149 5.40 -42.29 -3.33
C ILE A 149 5.70 -40.81 -3.05
N THR A 150 4.97 -40.20 -2.11
CA THR A 150 5.16 -38.80 -1.70
C THR A 150 5.08 -38.63 -0.19
N SER A 151 5.69 -37.60 0.34
CA SER A 151 5.51 -37.18 1.74
C SER A 151 4.16 -36.52 1.98
N ASP A 152 3.62 -35.81 0.98
CA ASP A 152 2.41 -34.97 1.10
C ASP A 152 2.49 -34.03 2.30
N ASN A 153 3.58 -33.24 2.41
CA ASN A 153 3.93 -32.44 3.57
C ASN A 153 2.94 -31.32 3.88
N ASP A 154 2.88 -30.94 5.16
CA ASP A 154 2.21 -29.75 5.67
C ASP A 154 3.22 -28.68 6.15
N TYR A 155 4.44 -29.12 6.47
CA TYR A 155 5.56 -28.28 6.92
C TYR A 155 6.91 -28.93 6.55
N PRO A 156 8.02 -28.17 6.56
CA PRO A 156 9.30 -28.68 6.03
C PRO A 156 9.92 -29.82 6.86
N THR A 157 10.07 -29.61 8.17
CA THR A 157 10.81 -30.53 9.07
C THR A 157 9.99 -30.88 10.29
N SER A 158 10.36 -31.96 10.99
CA SER A 158 9.69 -32.42 12.23
C SER A 158 9.68 -31.35 13.32
N GLN A 159 10.63 -30.41 13.32
CA GLN A 159 10.75 -29.32 14.29
C GLN A 159 9.66 -28.24 14.09
N ASP A 160 9.12 -28.10 12.88
CA ASP A 160 8.12 -27.09 12.54
C ASP A 160 6.70 -27.47 12.98
N LYS A 161 6.52 -28.62 13.59
CA LYS A 161 5.21 -29.17 13.96
C LYS A 161 4.42 -28.25 14.88
N GLU A 162 5.04 -27.72 15.94
CA GLU A 162 4.36 -26.86 16.91
C GLU A 162 3.92 -25.54 16.29
N LEU A 163 4.79 -24.95 15.47
CA LEU A 163 4.48 -23.73 14.74
C LEU A 163 3.34 -23.97 13.74
N PHE A 164 3.35 -25.10 13.03
CA PHE A 164 2.27 -25.48 12.14
C PHE A 164 0.93 -25.62 12.88
N LEU A 165 0.90 -26.29 14.04
CA LEU A 165 -0.32 -26.44 14.84
C LEU A 165 -0.84 -25.11 15.36
N ALA A 166 0.03 -24.15 15.65
CA ALA A 166 -0.35 -22.79 16.00
C ALA A 166 -0.87 -21.98 14.78
N TRP A 167 -0.43 -22.32 13.57
CA TRP A 167 -0.80 -21.66 12.32
C TRP A 167 -2.07 -22.23 11.67
N ASP A 168 -2.20 -23.55 11.61
CA ASP A 168 -3.26 -24.24 10.86
C ASP A 168 -4.63 -24.13 11.53
N ASP A 169 -5.64 -23.76 10.74
CA ASP A 169 -7.05 -23.73 11.18
C ASP A 169 -7.77 -25.07 10.95
N SER A 170 -7.17 -25.98 10.18
CA SER A 170 -7.85 -27.22 9.69
C SER A 170 -7.95 -28.35 10.68
N LYS A 171 -7.31 -28.25 11.87
CA LYS A 171 -7.23 -29.30 12.91
C LYS A 171 -6.85 -30.67 12.33
N LYS A 172 -5.80 -30.71 11.50
CA LYS A 172 -5.31 -31.98 10.93
C LYS A 172 -4.85 -32.93 12.03
N MET A 173 -5.38 -34.14 12.00
CA MET A 173 -5.06 -35.17 13.04
C MET A 173 -3.66 -35.76 12.88
N THR A 174 -3.15 -35.78 11.64
CA THR A 174 -1.81 -36.33 11.30
C THR A 174 -1.06 -35.34 10.41
N PRO A 175 -0.49 -34.26 10.97
CA PRO A 175 0.35 -33.35 10.21
C PRO A 175 1.66 -34.04 9.78
N GLN A 176 2.17 -33.69 8.60
CA GLN A 176 3.25 -34.40 7.93
C GLN A 176 4.36 -33.45 7.50
N TRP A 177 5.64 -33.84 7.69
CA TRP A 177 6.81 -33.15 7.15
C TRP A 177 7.38 -33.88 5.92
N LEU A 178 8.44 -33.33 5.33
CA LEU A 178 9.18 -33.97 4.23
C LEU A 178 9.98 -35.15 4.79
N LEU A 179 9.67 -36.35 4.30
CA LEU A 179 10.24 -37.58 4.81
C LEU A 179 11.38 -38.11 3.92
N GLU A 180 12.38 -38.70 4.53
CA GLU A 180 13.38 -39.45 3.85
C GLU A 180 12.85 -40.85 3.44
N GLU A 181 13.60 -41.56 2.59
CA GLU A 181 13.17 -42.87 2.07
C GLU A 181 12.96 -43.89 3.21
N HIS A 182 13.84 -43.91 4.23
CA HIS A 182 13.70 -44.81 5.39
C HIS A 182 12.48 -44.42 6.25
N GLU A 183 12.23 -43.14 6.49
CA GLU A 183 11.05 -42.66 7.23
C GLU A 183 9.75 -42.99 6.49
N LEU A 184 9.74 -42.87 5.15
CA LEU A 184 8.61 -43.30 4.30
C LEU A 184 8.38 -44.79 4.40
N ARG A 185 9.46 -45.59 4.42
CA ARG A 185 9.38 -47.07 4.60
C ARG A 185 8.77 -47.44 5.95
N ASP A 186 9.22 -46.80 7.01
CA ASP A 186 8.73 -47.01 8.36
C ASP A 186 7.24 -46.61 8.50
N ALA A 187 6.86 -45.43 7.93
CA ALA A 187 5.49 -44.95 7.97
C ALA A 187 4.50 -45.81 7.13
N LEU A 188 5.00 -46.45 6.07
CA LEU A 188 4.25 -47.33 5.17
C LEU A 188 4.56 -48.82 5.40
N TRP A 189 4.90 -49.21 6.62
CA TRP A 189 5.29 -50.58 7.00
C TRP A 189 4.32 -51.68 6.56
N TYR A 190 3.07 -51.36 6.32
CA TYR A 190 2.00 -52.24 5.89
C TYR A 190 1.93 -52.44 4.35
N VAL A 191 2.79 -51.79 3.58
CA VAL A 191 2.98 -51.98 2.13
C VAL A 191 4.09 -52.99 1.97
N ASP A 192 3.92 -54.02 1.15
CA ASP A 192 4.97 -55.02 0.91
C ASP A 192 6.21 -54.40 0.23
N ASP A 193 7.38 -55.01 0.45
CA ASP A 193 8.66 -54.45 0.02
C ASP A 193 8.76 -54.29 -1.51
N ALA A 194 8.21 -55.23 -2.28
CA ALA A 194 8.25 -55.16 -3.74
C ALA A 194 7.40 -54.01 -4.28
N THR A 195 6.20 -53.83 -3.74
CA THR A 195 5.34 -52.72 -4.08
C THR A 195 5.96 -51.38 -3.67
N PHE A 196 6.57 -51.30 -2.49
CA PHE A 196 7.25 -50.08 -2.05
C PHE A 196 8.44 -49.74 -2.95
N ALA A 197 9.32 -50.68 -3.24
CA ALA A 197 10.48 -50.51 -4.11
C ALA A 197 10.05 -50.06 -5.52
N ALA A 198 9.03 -50.69 -6.10
CA ALA A 198 8.49 -50.30 -7.40
C ALA A 198 7.94 -48.86 -7.39
N ALA A 199 7.29 -48.42 -6.31
CA ALA A 199 6.80 -47.06 -6.19
C ALA A 199 7.95 -46.04 -6.10
N VAL A 200 9.03 -46.36 -5.37
CA VAL A 200 10.24 -45.54 -5.28
C VAL A 200 10.92 -45.41 -6.64
N ASP A 201 11.08 -46.54 -7.38
CA ASP A 201 11.70 -46.54 -8.71
C ASP A 201 10.86 -45.73 -9.72
N ASN A 202 9.55 -45.86 -9.70
CA ASN A 202 8.66 -45.04 -10.52
C ASN A 202 8.80 -43.58 -10.18
N THR A 203 8.90 -43.19 -8.90
CA THR A 203 9.10 -41.83 -8.44
C THR A 203 10.42 -41.26 -8.98
N LYS A 204 11.53 -42.01 -8.90
CA LYS A 204 12.84 -41.63 -9.43
C LYS A 204 12.80 -41.49 -10.97
N ALA A 205 12.19 -42.43 -11.67
CA ALA A 205 12.07 -42.42 -13.12
C ALA A 205 11.23 -41.23 -13.61
N LEU A 206 10.13 -40.98 -12.92
CA LEU A 206 9.23 -39.85 -13.28
C LEU A 206 9.90 -38.49 -13.03
N ALA A 207 10.58 -38.32 -11.87
CA ALA A 207 11.31 -37.09 -11.60
C ALA A 207 12.36 -36.82 -12.68
N LYS A 208 13.13 -37.84 -13.09
CA LYS A 208 14.10 -37.72 -14.18
C LYS A 208 13.45 -37.34 -15.52
N ARG A 209 12.27 -37.90 -15.83
CA ARG A 209 11.52 -37.58 -17.06
C ARG A 209 11.07 -36.14 -17.08
N LEU A 210 10.65 -35.60 -15.94
CA LEU A 210 10.12 -34.21 -15.82
C LEU A 210 11.21 -33.17 -15.57
N SER A 211 12.45 -33.56 -15.37
CA SER A 211 13.59 -32.66 -15.17
C SER A 211 13.93 -31.88 -16.44
N GLY A 212 14.53 -30.73 -16.26
CA GLY A 212 14.97 -29.83 -17.34
C GLY A 212 13.98 -28.74 -17.74
N LEU A 213 12.78 -28.75 -17.18
CA LEU A 213 11.85 -27.64 -17.38
C LEU A 213 12.37 -26.36 -16.69
N ARG A 214 12.24 -25.24 -17.39
CA ARG A 214 12.58 -23.91 -16.83
C ARG A 214 11.47 -22.92 -17.15
N LEU A 215 11.23 -22.00 -16.24
CA LEU A 215 10.25 -20.93 -16.45
C LEU A 215 10.65 -20.09 -17.67
N ARG A 216 9.74 -19.95 -18.61
CA ARG A 216 9.94 -19.15 -19.81
C ARG A 216 9.99 -17.67 -19.43
N ARG A 217 10.95 -16.92 -19.99
CA ARG A 217 11.00 -15.47 -19.90
C ARG A 217 10.40 -14.83 -21.14
N ALA A 218 9.60 -13.80 -20.92
CA ALA A 218 9.01 -13.05 -22.03
C ALA A 218 10.10 -12.33 -22.84
N PRO A 219 9.97 -12.20 -24.18
CA PRO A 219 10.79 -11.28 -24.95
C PRO A 219 10.53 -9.86 -24.46
N ILE A 220 11.52 -8.97 -24.64
CA ILE A 220 11.32 -7.54 -24.43
C ILE A 220 10.18 -7.09 -25.33
N ILE A 221 9.24 -6.30 -24.76
CA ILE A 221 8.12 -5.80 -25.54
C ILE A 221 8.63 -5.03 -26.77
N SER A 222 8.03 -5.31 -27.92
CA SER A 222 8.33 -4.64 -29.18
C SER A 222 7.04 -4.08 -29.78
N VAL A 223 7.05 -2.80 -30.12
CA VAL A 223 5.95 -2.09 -30.77
C VAL A 223 6.49 -1.27 -31.94
N GLU A 224 5.62 -1.03 -32.94
CA GLU A 224 5.95 -0.16 -34.07
C GLU A 224 6.05 1.31 -33.59
N GLY A 225 7.02 2.04 -34.12
CA GLY A 225 7.24 3.46 -33.87
C GLY A 225 8.72 3.82 -33.71
N ASP A 226 9.05 5.06 -33.99
CA ASP A 226 10.38 5.63 -33.73
C ASP A 226 10.31 6.57 -32.51
N LEU A 227 10.96 6.17 -31.42
CA LEU A 227 11.04 6.97 -30.19
C LEU A 227 11.63 8.34 -30.48
N THR A 228 12.65 8.43 -31.34
CA THR A 228 13.33 9.70 -31.67
C THR A 228 12.38 10.68 -32.35
N GLU A 229 11.59 10.19 -33.30
CA GLU A 229 10.57 11.00 -34.02
C GLU A 229 9.49 11.49 -33.03
N LEU A 230 9.00 10.61 -32.15
CA LEU A 230 8.00 10.97 -31.13
C LEU A 230 8.54 12.04 -30.16
N VAL A 231 9.80 11.92 -29.76
CA VAL A 231 10.45 12.90 -28.86
C VAL A 231 10.61 14.25 -29.54
N HIS A 232 10.98 14.29 -30.82
CA HIS A 232 11.08 15.55 -31.57
C HIS A 232 9.70 16.21 -31.74
N THR A 233 8.67 15.43 -32.05
CA THR A 233 7.29 15.92 -32.10
C THR A 233 6.85 16.49 -30.74
N GLY A 234 7.21 15.82 -29.66
CA GLY A 234 6.96 16.28 -28.30
C GLY A 234 7.73 17.54 -27.93
N LYS A 235 8.98 17.69 -28.38
CA LYS A 235 9.76 18.93 -28.25
C LYS A 235 9.01 20.11 -28.87
N ASP A 236 8.58 19.98 -30.12
CA ASP A 236 7.86 21.04 -30.85
C ASP A 236 6.55 21.39 -30.14
N TYR A 237 5.83 20.40 -29.62
CA TYR A 237 4.64 20.59 -28.80
C TYR A 237 4.93 21.42 -27.53
N ARG A 238 5.97 21.06 -26.75
CA ARG A 238 6.33 21.76 -25.51
C ARG A 238 6.77 23.21 -25.75
N ILE A 239 7.52 23.47 -26.81
CA ILE A 239 7.93 24.83 -27.21
C ILE A 239 6.70 25.63 -27.63
N LYS A 240 5.85 25.08 -28.51
CA LYS A 240 4.61 25.73 -28.98
C LYS A 240 3.66 26.09 -27.83
N LYS A 241 3.59 25.24 -26.80
CA LYS A 241 2.77 25.48 -25.60
C LYS A 241 3.41 26.47 -24.60
N GLY A 242 4.68 26.85 -24.81
CA GLY A 242 5.41 27.72 -23.89
C GLY A 242 5.82 27.03 -22.57
N HIS A 243 5.81 25.71 -22.54
CA HIS A 243 6.34 24.93 -21.42
C HIS A 243 7.89 24.99 -21.40
N ILE A 244 8.51 25.04 -22.57
CA ILE A 244 9.93 25.33 -22.78
C ILE A 244 10.00 26.68 -23.49
N THR A 245 10.59 27.67 -22.84
CA THR A 245 10.70 29.04 -23.40
C THR A 245 11.80 29.16 -24.44
N GLU A 246 12.90 28.41 -24.25
CA GLU A 246 14.05 28.41 -25.14
C GLU A 246 14.73 27.03 -25.12
N TRP A 247 15.02 26.48 -26.31
CA TRP A 247 15.76 25.24 -26.45
C TRP A 247 17.28 25.54 -26.51
N THR A 248 17.93 25.37 -25.36
CA THR A 248 19.38 25.63 -25.20
C THR A 248 20.21 24.37 -25.45
N ASP A 249 21.54 24.53 -25.55
CA ASP A 249 22.48 23.40 -25.66
C ASP A 249 22.33 22.44 -24.46
N VAL A 250 22.02 22.94 -23.28
CA VAL A 250 21.77 22.11 -22.06
C VAL A 250 20.61 21.14 -22.26
N TYR A 251 19.52 21.57 -22.90
CA TYR A 251 18.41 20.67 -23.26
C TYR A 251 18.87 19.64 -24.30
N GLN A 252 19.65 20.07 -25.32
CA GLN A 252 20.07 19.16 -26.37
C GLN A 252 21.02 18.10 -25.82
N GLU A 253 22.07 18.48 -25.10
CA GLU A 253 23.01 17.55 -24.47
C GLU A 253 22.30 16.56 -23.53
N ARG A 254 21.32 17.04 -22.78
CA ARG A 254 20.50 16.19 -21.91
C ARG A 254 19.68 15.19 -22.71
N LEU A 255 19.04 15.62 -23.77
CA LEU A 255 18.23 14.76 -24.65
C LEU A 255 19.08 13.67 -25.30
N ASP A 256 20.22 14.06 -25.88
CA ASP A 256 21.11 13.12 -26.56
C ASP A 256 21.62 12.03 -25.62
N ARG A 257 22.01 12.41 -24.39
CA ARG A 257 22.46 11.48 -23.36
C ARG A 257 21.33 10.52 -22.90
N GLU A 258 20.10 11.00 -22.74
CA GLU A 258 18.98 10.16 -22.35
C GLU A 258 18.62 9.17 -23.47
N LEU A 259 18.51 9.63 -24.70
CA LEU A 259 18.20 8.78 -25.85
C LEU A 259 19.28 7.71 -26.09
N GLU A 260 20.57 8.07 -25.95
CA GLU A 260 21.66 7.11 -26.08
C GLU A 260 21.54 5.98 -25.06
N LEU A 261 21.30 6.30 -23.79
CA LEU A 261 21.16 5.29 -22.74
C LEU A 261 19.90 4.44 -22.92
N ILE A 262 18.76 5.03 -23.32
CA ILE A 262 17.51 4.31 -23.59
C ILE A 262 17.71 3.31 -24.74
N LYS A 263 18.37 3.72 -25.83
CA LYS A 263 18.70 2.86 -26.99
C LYS A 263 19.68 1.75 -26.60
N GLN A 264 20.74 2.09 -25.88
CA GLN A 264 21.72 1.11 -25.39
C GLN A 264 21.06 -0.02 -24.56
N LYS A 265 20.02 0.31 -23.81
CA LYS A 265 19.28 -0.65 -22.97
C LYS A 265 18.07 -1.29 -23.66
N GLN A 266 17.79 -0.93 -24.91
CA GLN A 266 16.64 -1.43 -25.70
C GLN A 266 15.28 -1.15 -25.01
N TYR A 267 15.09 0.04 -24.45
CA TYR A 267 13.87 0.43 -23.75
C TYR A 267 12.91 1.27 -24.61
N GLU A 268 13.20 1.51 -25.90
CA GLU A 268 12.42 2.38 -26.77
C GLU A 268 10.93 2.01 -26.79
N SER A 269 10.63 0.73 -27.03
CA SER A 269 9.24 0.23 -27.08
C SER A 269 8.50 0.42 -25.75
N TYR A 270 9.20 0.30 -24.62
CA TYR A 270 8.62 0.57 -23.31
C TYR A 270 8.13 2.02 -23.18
N PHE A 271 8.97 3.00 -23.57
CA PHE A 271 8.57 4.40 -23.54
C PHE A 271 7.42 4.69 -24.50
N ILE A 272 7.40 4.09 -25.68
CA ILE A 272 6.31 4.24 -26.66
C ILE A 272 4.99 3.72 -26.09
N VAL A 273 4.98 2.51 -25.49
CA VAL A 273 3.78 1.92 -24.87
C VAL A 273 3.22 2.81 -23.75
N VAL A 274 4.10 3.30 -22.87
CA VAL A 274 3.68 4.13 -21.74
C VAL A 274 3.21 5.50 -22.21
N ALA A 275 3.89 6.14 -23.16
CA ALA A 275 3.49 7.43 -23.73
C ALA A 275 2.11 7.33 -24.39
N ASP A 276 1.88 6.32 -25.21
CA ASP A 276 0.61 6.08 -25.87
C ASP A 276 -0.55 5.91 -24.87
N MET A 277 -0.34 5.07 -23.86
CA MET A 277 -1.33 4.86 -22.79
C MET A 277 -1.67 6.16 -22.07
N ILE A 278 -0.67 6.98 -21.71
CA ILE A 278 -0.87 8.23 -20.98
C ILE A 278 -1.55 9.29 -21.85
N VAL A 279 -1.13 9.45 -23.08
CA VAL A 279 -1.76 10.40 -24.03
C VAL A 279 -3.22 10.02 -24.29
N TRP A 280 -3.51 8.71 -24.44
CA TRP A 280 -4.89 8.23 -24.54
C TRP A 280 -5.71 8.55 -23.27
N ALA A 281 -5.14 8.35 -22.10
CA ALA A 281 -5.81 8.61 -20.82
C ALA A 281 -6.08 10.09 -20.60
N LYS A 282 -5.12 10.99 -20.92
CA LYS A 282 -5.27 12.44 -20.80
C LYS A 282 -6.44 13.02 -21.61
N GLN A 283 -6.86 12.35 -22.67
CA GLN A 283 -8.05 12.75 -23.44
C GLN A 283 -9.37 12.40 -22.74
N ARG A 284 -9.34 11.60 -21.66
CA ARG A 284 -10.55 11.03 -21.01
C ARG A 284 -10.61 11.27 -19.52
N MET A 285 -9.49 11.56 -18.89
CA MET A 285 -9.39 11.78 -17.45
C MET A 285 -8.18 12.63 -17.09
N LEU A 286 -8.21 13.20 -15.89
CA LEU A 286 -7.04 13.87 -15.33
C LEU A 286 -5.99 12.82 -14.94
N VAL A 287 -4.79 12.99 -15.47
CA VAL A 287 -3.60 12.18 -15.16
C VAL A 287 -2.66 13.03 -14.32
N GLY A 288 -2.01 12.43 -13.32
CA GLY A 288 -1.04 13.10 -12.47
C GLY A 288 0.15 13.66 -13.26
N PRO A 289 0.79 14.72 -12.75
CA PRO A 289 1.87 15.40 -13.48
C PRO A 289 3.12 14.54 -13.58
N ALA A 290 3.39 13.70 -12.61
CA ALA A 290 4.43 12.68 -12.57
C ALA A 290 4.34 11.91 -11.26
N ARG A 291 5.08 10.80 -11.17
CA ARG A 291 5.24 10.03 -9.93
C ARG A 291 6.62 9.36 -9.88
N GLY A 292 7.18 9.29 -8.67
CA GLY A 292 8.45 8.58 -8.47
C GLY A 292 9.64 9.27 -9.13
N SER A 293 10.46 8.51 -9.84
CA SER A 293 11.70 9.01 -10.47
C SER A 293 11.54 9.43 -11.93
N SER A 294 10.42 9.10 -12.60
CA SER A 294 10.19 9.40 -14.02
C SER A 294 10.20 10.90 -14.36
N ALA A 295 9.83 11.78 -13.39
CA ALA A 295 9.98 13.23 -13.56
C ALA A 295 11.42 13.68 -13.78
N GLY A 296 12.42 12.84 -13.49
CA GLY A 296 13.83 13.13 -13.76
C GLY A 296 14.24 12.94 -15.22
N SER A 297 13.35 12.51 -16.12
CA SER A 297 13.63 12.27 -17.54
C SER A 297 13.05 13.36 -18.45
N LEU A 298 13.91 13.95 -19.26
CA LEU A 298 13.50 14.89 -20.32
C LEU A 298 12.69 14.16 -21.40
N VAL A 299 13.07 12.93 -21.76
CA VAL A 299 12.32 12.09 -22.71
C VAL A 299 10.90 11.86 -22.21
N CYS A 300 10.69 11.53 -20.91
CA CYS A 300 9.35 11.41 -20.33
C CYS A 300 8.55 12.72 -20.44
N PHE A 301 9.18 13.87 -20.20
CA PHE A 301 8.53 15.18 -20.31
C PHE A 301 8.13 15.48 -21.76
N LEU A 302 9.03 15.27 -22.72
CA LEU A 302 8.73 15.50 -24.14
C LEU A 302 7.63 14.58 -24.67
N LEU A 303 7.63 13.31 -24.27
CA LEU A 303 6.57 12.34 -24.62
C LEU A 303 5.25 12.55 -23.90
N GLN A 304 5.12 13.60 -23.09
CA GLN A 304 3.94 13.87 -22.25
C GLN A 304 3.64 12.76 -21.23
N ILE A 305 4.60 11.91 -20.92
CA ILE A 305 4.52 10.95 -19.80
C ILE A 305 4.47 11.71 -18.48
N THR A 306 5.27 12.78 -18.36
CA THR A 306 5.26 13.68 -17.19
C THR A 306 4.98 15.14 -17.60
N GLU A 307 4.54 15.96 -16.62
CA GLU A 307 4.29 17.40 -16.78
C GLU A 307 5.33 18.23 -15.99
N VAL A 308 6.42 17.62 -15.58
CA VAL A 308 7.51 18.25 -14.82
C VAL A 308 8.74 18.36 -15.71
N ASP A 309 9.20 19.57 -15.96
CA ASP A 309 10.47 19.80 -16.66
C ASP A 309 11.64 19.49 -15.73
N PRO A 310 12.45 18.45 -16.02
CA PRO A 310 13.54 18.04 -15.13
C PRO A 310 14.66 19.09 -15.03
N LEU A 311 14.87 19.92 -16.04
CA LEU A 311 15.94 20.92 -16.04
C LEU A 311 15.58 22.13 -15.18
N VAL A 312 14.33 22.59 -15.23
CA VAL A 312 13.82 23.66 -14.37
C VAL A 312 13.95 23.32 -12.89
N HIS A 313 13.76 22.05 -12.54
CA HIS A 313 13.81 21.58 -11.15
C HIS A 313 15.13 20.91 -10.75
N ASN A 314 16.16 20.96 -11.60
CA ASN A 314 17.47 20.33 -11.35
C ASN A 314 17.36 18.83 -10.99
N LEU A 315 16.54 18.06 -11.75
CA LEU A 315 16.36 16.63 -11.55
C LEU A 315 17.37 15.79 -12.35
N ILE A 316 17.77 14.65 -11.80
CA ILE A 316 18.85 13.80 -12.31
C ILE A 316 18.25 12.58 -13.03
N PHE A 317 18.63 12.36 -14.31
CA PHE A 317 18.17 11.23 -15.11
C PHE A 317 18.65 9.87 -14.57
N GLU A 318 19.89 9.81 -14.10
CA GLU A 318 20.51 8.60 -13.59
C GLU A 318 19.89 8.10 -12.26
N ARG A 319 18.99 8.92 -11.68
CA ARG A 319 18.14 8.48 -10.58
C ARG A 319 16.93 7.67 -11.08
N PHE A 320 16.52 7.88 -12.32
CA PHE A 320 15.42 7.17 -12.98
C PHE A 320 15.92 5.90 -13.69
N ILE A 321 16.91 6.02 -14.60
CA ILE A 321 17.53 4.86 -15.24
C ILE A 321 18.93 4.63 -14.66
N ASP A 322 19.11 3.51 -13.98
CA ASP A 322 20.39 3.11 -13.39
C ASP A 322 21.29 2.47 -14.45
N VAL A 323 22.46 3.05 -14.67
CA VAL A 323 23.44 2.58 -15.67
C VAL A 323 23.84 1.12 -15.43
N ASN A 324 23.86 0.68 -14.15
CA ASN A 324 24.33 -0.66 -13.72
C ASN A 324 23.26 -1.75 -13.79
N ARG A 325 21.99 -1.40 -14.07
CA ARG A 325 20.89 -2.35 -14.13
C ARG A 325 20.37 -2.51 -15.55
N ASN A 326 19.96 -3.75 -15.84
CA ASN A 326 19.24 -4.08 -17.07
C ASN A 326 17.74 -4.29 -16.83
N ASP A 327 17.26 -3.95 -15.63
CA ASP A 327 15.84 -3.98 -15.34
C ASP A 327 15.14 -2.79 -15.99
N LEU A 328 13.92 -2.98 -16.49
CA LEU A 328 13.10 -1.89 -17.03
C LEU A 328 12.90 -0.80 -15.96
N PRO A 329 12.94 0.48 -16.36
CA PRO A 329 12.66 1.57 -15.43
C PRO A 329 11.20 1.52 -14.99
N ASP A 330 10.93 1.91 -13.74
CA ASP A 330 9.58 1.91 -13.17
C ASP A 330 8.91 3.27 -13.44
N ILE A 331 8.02 3.34 -14.42
CA ILE A 331 7.21 4.53 -14.68
C ILE A 331 5.86 4.36 -13.99
N ASP A 332 5.78 4.87 -12.77
CA ASP A 332 4.53 4.96 -12.02
C ASP A 332 3.68 6.12 -12.54
N VAL A 333 2.36 5.92 -12.66
CA VAL A 333 1.42 6.95 -13.12
C VAL A 333 0.20 6.99 -12.21
N ASP A 334 -0.16 8.21 -11.79
CA ASP A 334 -1.38 8.46 -11.04
C ASP A 334 -2.53 8.82 -11.99
N PHE A 335 -3.61 8.05 -11.94
CA PHE A 335 -4.85 8.30 -12.68
C PHE A 335 -5.99 8.68 -11.74
N ASN A 336 -7.02 9.31 -12.26
CA ASN A 336 -8.29 9.44 -11.56
C ASN A 336 -8.77 8.06 -11.08
N ASP A 337 -8.95 7.88 -9.79
CA ASP A 337 -9.24 6.60 -9.13
C ASP A 337 -10.55 5.96 -9.61
N GLN A 338 -11.54 6.76 -10.00
CA GLN A 338 -12.83 6.28 -10.52
C GLN A 338 -12.74 5.80 -11.97
N LYS A 339 -11.86 6.39 -12.78
CA LYS A 339 -11.73 6.12 -14.22
C LYS A 339 -10.54 5.22 -14.59
N ARG A 340 -9.69 4.88 -13.63
CA ARG A 340 -8.49 4.07 -13.84
C ARG A 340 -8.75 2.73 -14.56
N HIS A 341 -9.91 2.11 -14.34
CA HIS A 341 -10.28 0.85 -14.99
C HIS A 341 -10.27 0.94 -16.52
N LEU A 342 -10.57 2.12 -17.09
CA LEU A 342 -10.54 2.37 -18.53
C LEU A 342 -9.15 2.17 -19.15
N VAL A 343 -8.07 2.41 -18.35
CA VAL A 343 -6.70 2.20 -18.80
C VAL A 343 -6.44 0.72 -19.07
N PHE A 344 -6.89 -0.15 -18.19
CA PHE A 344 -6.78 -1.60 -18.38
C PHE A 344 -7.57 -2.06 -19.63
N GLU A 345 -8.80 -1.55 -19.80
CA GLU A 345 -9.65 -1.87 -20.94
C GLU A 345 -9.00 -1.42 -22.26
N TYR A 346 -8.40 -0.23 -22.26
CA TYR A 346 -7.66 0.27 -23.43
C TYR A 346 -6.48 -0.62 -23.80
N LEU A 347 -5.64 -0.95 -22.83
CA LEU A 347 -4.48 -1.82 -23.06
C LEU A 347 -4.91 -3.20 -23.57
N ALA A 348 -5.96 -3.79 -22.98
CA ALA A 348 -6.50 -5.07 -23.39
C ALA A 348 -7.11 -5.03 -24.80
N GLN A 349 -7.74 -3.92 -25.17
CA GLN A 349 -8.25 -3.70 -26.53
C GLN A 349 -7.12 -3.53 -27.55
N LYS A 350 -6.07 -2.81 -27.19
CA LYS A 350 -4.96 -2.48 -28.09
C LYS A 350 -4.00 -3.65 -28.31
N TYR A 351 -3.59 -4.32 -27.23
CA TYR A 351 -2.56 -5.38 -27.28
C TYR A 351 -3.15 -6.79 -27.32
N GLY A 352 -4.45 -6.95 -27.07
CA GLY A 352 -5.14 -8.24 -27.00
C GLY A 352 -5.49 -8.64 -25.57
N GLN A 353 -6.67 -9.24 -25.40
CA GLN A 353 -7.20 -9.66 -24.10
C GLN A 353 -6.29 -10.68 -23.40
N ASP A 354 -5.66 -11.57 -24.17
CA ASP A 354 -4.76 -12.61 -23.63
C ASP A 354 -3.34 -12.09 -23.34
N CYS A 355 -2.98 -10.93 -23.92
CA CYS A 355 -1.67 -10.30 -23.78
C CYS A 355 -1.62 -9.29 -22.63
N VAL A 356 -2.74 -9.03 -21.96
CA VAL A 356 -2.84 -8.08 -20.84
C VAL A 356 -3.47 -8.75 -19.63
N ALA A 357 -2.82 -8.64 -18.49
CA ALA A 357 -3.33 -9.18 -17.21
C ALA A 357 -3.05 -8.23 -16.06
N ARG A 358 -3.83 -8.32 -14.99
CA ARG A 358 -3.53 -7.63 -13.73
C ARG A 358 -2.52 -8.44 -12.93
N ILE A 359 -1.57 -7.76 -12.32
CA ILE A 359 -0.59 -8.42 -11.45
C ILE A 359 -1.29 -8.88 -10.18
N GLY A 360 -0.96 -10.06 -9.71
CA GLY A 360 -1.36 -10.53 -8.40
C GLY A 360 -0.56 -9.87 -7.27
N SER A 361 -1.02 -10.07 -6.05
CA SER A 361 -0.31 -9.67 -4.85
C SER A 361 -0.33 -10.78 -3.82
N ILE A 362 0.77 -10.90 -3.08
CA ILE A 362 0.91 -11.84 -1.98
C ILE A 362 0.92 -11.04 -0.69
N ASN A 363 -0.13 -11.21 0.10
CA ASN A 363 -0.19 -10.59 1.42
C ASN A 363 0.60 -11.42 2.41
N ARG A 364 1.61 -10.81 3.02
CA ARG A 364 2.51 -11.44 3.97
C ARG A 364 2.20 -10.99 5.40
N LEU A 365 2.35 -11.88 6.36
CA LEU A 365 2.15 -11.59 7.77
C LEU A 365 3.17 -10.57 8.26
N LYS A 366 2.69 -9.48 8.81
CA LYS A 366 3.50 -8.49 9.50
C LYS A 366 3.49 -8.77 11.01
N PRO A 367 4.48 -8.28 11.78
CA PRO A 367 4.60 -8.53 13.21
C PRO A 367 3.29 -8.39 14.00
N ARG A 368 2.53 -7.31 13.76
CA ARG A 368 1.22 -7.08 14.39
C ARG A 368 0.20 -8.18 14.07
N SER A 369 0.19 -8.66 12.81
CA SER A 369 -0.72 -9.72 12.37
C SER A 369 -0.33 -11.07 12.97
N VAL A 370 0.98 -11.36 13.06
CA VAL A 370 1.49 -12.58 13.72
C VAL A 370 1.06 -12.59 15.19
N MET A 371 1.35 -11.51 15.92
CA MET A 371 0.99 -11.38 17.34
C MET A 371 -0.53 -11.48 17.58
N ALA A 372 -1.35 -10.89 16.71
CA ALA A 372 -2.80 -10.91 16.85
C ALA A 372 -3.41 -12.30 16.55
N HIS A 373 -2.96 -12.98 15.48
CA HIS A 373 -3.57 -14.22 15.02
C HIS A 373 -3.00 -15.46 15.74
N VAL A 374 -1.67 -15.58 15.75
CA VAL A 374 -0.99 -16.74 16.31
C VAL A 374 -0.91 -16.62 17.82
N GLY A 375 -0.59 -15.47 18.36
CA GLY A 375 -0.57 -15.21 19.80
C GLY A 375 -1.90 -15.57 20.47
N LYS A 376 -3.03 -15.21 19.86
CA LYS A 376 -4.36 -15.61 20.36
C LYS A 376 -4.52 -17.13 20.43
N LYS A 377 -4.06 -17.89 19.42
CA LYS A 377 -4.13 -19.35 19.42
C LYS A 377 -3.22 -20.00 20.46
N MET A 378 -2.09 -19.36 20.74
CA MET A 378 -1.13 -19.79 21.77
C MET A 378 -1.51 -19.28 23.18
N GLY A 379 -2.72 -18.70 23.35
CA GLY A 379 -3.20 -18.24 24.65
C GLY A 379 -2.60 -16.92 25.14
N VAL A 380 -1.91 -16.16 24.27
CA VAL A 380 -1.32 -14.87 24.63
C VAL A 380 -2.42 -13.80 24.73
N PRO A 381 -2.55 -13.11 25.87
CA PRO A 381 -3.49 -12.01 26.02
C PRO A 381 -3.19 -10.84 25.09
N HIS A 382 -4.25 -10.15 24.62
CA HIS A 382 -4.11 -8.99 23.73
C HIS A 382 -3.20 -7.90 24.31
N GLY A 383 -3.28 -7.63 25.62
CA GLY A 383 -2.44 -6.62 26.28
C GLY A 383 -0.95 -6.94 26.20
N ALA A 384 -0.56 -8.21 26.34
CA ALA A 384 0.83 -8.64 26.19
C ALA A 384 1.32 -8.46 24.74
N SER A 385 0.49 -8.85 23.76
CA SER A 385 0.76 -8.63 22.34
C SER A 385 0.88 -7.14 22.00
N PHE A 386 0.01 -6.30 22.55
CA PHE A 386 0.01 -4.85 22.35
C PHE A 386 1.29 -4.19 22.88
N ASN A 387 1.76 -4.57 24.06
CA ASN A 387 2.99 -4.02 24.63
C ASN A 387 4.22 -4.28 23.74
N VAL A 388 4.31 -5.47 23.15
CA VAL A 388 5.38 -5.80 22.17
C VAL A 388 5.20 -5.01 20.89
N THR A 389 3.99 -4.95 20.34
CA THR A 389 3.74 -4.30 19.05
C THR A 389 3.85 -2.77 19.07
N ASN A 390 3.84 -2.14 20.24
CA ASN A 390 4.09 -0.70 20.38
C ASN A 390 5.57 -0.31 20.27
N VAL A 391 6.48 -1.26 20.46
CA VAL A 391 7.93 -1.04 20.41
C VAL A 391 8.61 -1.79 19.28
N LEU A 392 7.85 -2.12 18.22
CA LEU A 392 8.35 -2.91 17.10
C LEU A 392 9.57 -2.25 16.44
N ILE A 393 10.60 -3.05 16.25
CA ILE A 393 11.73 -2.73 15.38
C ILE A 393 11.30 -3.04 13.95
N GLU A 394 11.17 -2.00 13.14
CA GLU A 394 10.73 -2.14 11.75
C GLU A 394 11.91 -1.95 10.81
N TYR A 395 12.04 -2.85 9.85
CA TYR A 395 13.07 -2.83 8.82
C TYR A 395 12.45 -2.53 7.46
N SER A 396 13.12 -1.73 6.65
CA SER A 396 12.72 -1.48 5.25
C SER A 396 13.08 -2.67 4.36
N SER A 397 12.43 -2.80 3.21
CA SER A 397 12.65 -3.91 2.27
C SER A 397 14.06 -4.03 1.67
N GLY A 398 14.94 -3.07 1.94
CA GLY A 398 16.36 -3.12 1.53
C GLY A 398 17.33 -3.49 2.65
N ASP A 399 16.82 -3.67 3.87
CA ASP A 399 17.62 -3.99 5.05
C ASP A 399 17.91 -5.49 5.10
N SER A 400 19.13 -5.87 5.49
CA SER A 400 19.53 -7.27 5.66
C SER A 400 18.74 -8.02 6.74
N ARG A 401 18.14 -7.29 7.68
CA ARG A 401 17.28 -7.80 8.76
C ARG A 401 15.79 -7.73 8.39
N TYR A 402 15.46 -7.40 7.15
CA TYR A 402 14.06 -7.39 6.71
C TYR A 402 13.37 -8.73 6.95
N GLY A 403 12.25 -8.72 7.64
CA GLY A 403 11.52 -9.92 8.01
C GLY A 403 11.95 -10.56 9.35
N LYS A 404 12.82 -9.88 10.11
CA LYS A 404 13.24 -10.27 11.45
C LYS A 404 12.91 -9.23 12.52
N GLY A 405 12.00 -8.31 12.20
CA GLY A 405 11.62 -7.24 13.11
C GLY A 405 10.95 -7.75 14.39
N LEU A 406 10.12 -8.78 14.30
CA LEU A 406 9.50 -9.38 15.47
C LEU A 406 10.51 -10.13 16.32
N GLU A 407 11.40 -10.94 15.70
CA GLU A 407 12.50 -11.63 16.38
C GLU A 407 13.36 -10.63 17.16
N ASP A 408 13.82 -9.56 16.49
CA ASP A 408 14.66 -8.54 17.10
C ASP A 408 13.92 -7.72 18.16
N THR A 409 12.63 -7.47 17.98
CA THR A 409 11.81 -6.81 19.00
C THR A 409 11.72 -7.66 20.26
N LEU A 410 11.45 -8.95 20.11
CA LEU A 410 11.37 -9.89 21.23
C LEU A 410 12.71 -10.01 21.96
N ALA A 411 13.82 -10.07 21.24
CA ALA A 411 15.14 -10.23 21.83
C ALA A 411 15.71 -8.94 22.46
N ASN A 412 15.52 -7.78 21.80
CA ASN A 412 16.30 -6.58 22.07
C ASN A 412 15.53 -5.48 22.83
N THR A 413 14.19 -5.58 22.95
CA THR A 413 13.41 -4.58 23.70
C THR A 413 13.04 -5.07 25.11
N GLN A 414 12.81 -4.13 26.02
CA GLN A 414 12.37 -4.48 27.38
C GLN A 414 10.99 -5.19 27.37
N PRO A 415 9.95 -4.68 26.66
CA PRO A 415 8.67 -5.39 26.55
C PRO A 415 8.79 -6.75 25.89
N GLY A 416 9.66 -6.88 24.88
CA GLY A 416 9.92 -8.16 24.20
C GLY A 416 10.52 -9.21 25.12
N ARG A 417 11.57 -8.86 25.89
CA ARG A 417 12.17 -9.77 26.87
C ARG A 417 11.20 -10.16 28.00
N ALA A 418 10.40 -9.21 28.49
CA ALA A 418 9.37 -9.49 29.47
C ALA A 418 8.30 -10.45 28.91
N PHE A 419 7.94 -10.28 27.65
CA PHE A 419 7.03 -11.17 26.93
C PHE A 419 7.60 -12.61 26.85
N LEU A 420 8.87 -12.78 26.45
CA LEU A 420 9.51 -14.09 26.35
C LEU A 420 9.66 -14.78 27.71
N GLN A 421 9.83 -14.04 28.80
CA GLN A 421 9.84 -14.61 30.15
C GLN A 421 8.48 -15.17 30.55
N GLN A 422 7.39 -14.53 30.12
CA GLN A 422 6.03 -14.93 30.46
C GLN A 422 5.45 -15.98 29.50
N TYR A 423 5.84 -15.94 28.24
CA TYR A 423 5.33 -16.80 27.15
C TYR A 423 6.50 -17.35 26.31
N PRO A 424 7.40 -18.16 26.87
CA PRO A 424 8.59 -18.65 26.15
C PRO A 424 8.24 -19.48 24.91
N GLU A 425 7.16 -20.26 24.96
CA GLU A 425 6.64 -21.06 23.84
C GLU A 425 6.16 -20.21 22.68
N ALA A 426 5.79 -18.97 22.92
CA ALA A 426 5.33 -18.05 21.87
C ALA A 426 6.48 -17.45 21.03
N ALA A 427 7.75 -17.69 21.40
CA ALA A 427 8.91 -17.21 20.65
C ALA A 427 8.91 -17.70 19.19
N ILE A 428 8.47 -18.96 18.95
CA ILE A 428 8.42 -19.58 17.62
C ILE A 428 7.55 -18.81 16.62
N MET A 429 6.58 -18.01 17.10
CA MET A 429 5.71 -17.25 16.18
C MET A 429 6.48 -16.22 15.36
N ALA A 430 7.67 -15.78 15.80
CA ALA A 430 8.48 -14.81 15.05
C ALA A 430 8.89 -15.36 13.67
N GLU A 431 8.98 -16.68 13.50
CA GLU A 431 9.28 -17.32 12.23
C GLU A 431 8.19 -17.14 11.17
N LEU A 432 6.98 -16.77 11.58
CA LEU A 432 5.86 -16.44 10.67
C LEU A 432 5.91 -15.02 10.12
N GLU A 433 6.84 -14.19 10.57
CA GLU A 433 7.01 -12.88 9.94
C GLU A 433 7.38 -13.07 8.46
N ASN A 434 6.68 -12.34 7.60
CA ASN A 434 6.76 -12.45 6.13
C ASN A 434 6.26 -13.77 5.52
N HIS A 435 5.69 -14.69 6.28
CA HIS A 435 5.00 -15.85 5.71
C HIS A 435 3.78 -15.43 4.90
N ALA A 436 3.53 -16.06 3.75
CA ALA A 436 2.37 -15.75 2.91
C ALA A 436 1.06 -16.11 3.63
N SER A 437 0.11 -15.20 3.62
CA SER A 437 -1.19 -15.33 4.28
C SER A 437 -2.33 -15.61 3.29
N HIS A 438 -2.39 -14.82 2.22
CA HIS A 438 -3.36 -14.94 1.15
C HIS A 438 -2.88 -14.18 -0.08
N SER A 439 -3.43 -14.53 -1.23
CA SER A 439 -3.24 -13.79 -2.49
C SER A 439 -4.40 -12.85 -2.76
N GLY A 440 -4.14 -11.86 -3.58
CA GLY A 440 -5.13 -10.91 -4.06
C GLY A 440 -4.70 -10.28 -5.37
N GLN A 441 -5.43 -9.29 -5.82
CA GLN A 441 -5.05 -8.46 -6.96
C GLN A 441 -4.16 -7.31 -6.46
N HIS A 442 -3.08 -7.03 -7.17
CA HIS A 442 -2.30 -5.81 -6.96
C HIS A 442 -3.13 -4.56 -7.29
N ALA A 443 -3.01 -3.53 -6.47
CA ALA A 443 -3.85 -2.35 -6.60
C ALA A 443 -3.67 -1.60 -7.95
N ALA A 444 -2.49 -1.68 -8.56
CA ALA A 444 -2.11 -0.84 -9.70
C ALA A 444 -1.47 -1.59 -10.87
N GLY A 445 -0.81 -2.72 -10.63
CA GLY A 445 0.05 -3.36 -11.61
C GLY A 445 -0.72 -4.01 -12.76
N ILE A 446 -0.33 -3.69 -13.98
CA ILE A 446 -0.83 -4.26 -15.24
C ILE A 446 0.38 -4.86 -15.96
N ILE A 447 0.23 -6.10 -16.45
CA ILE A 447 1.18 -6.75 -17.33
C ILE A 447 0.74 -6.50 -18.77
N VAL A 448 1.70 -6.17 -19.63
CA VAL A 448 1.51 -6.11 -21.09
C VAL A 448 2.60 -6.95 -21.74
N SER A 449 2.22 -7.80 -22.71
CA SER A 449 3.13 -8.71 -23.41
C SER A 449 2.77 -8.77 -24.90
N ASN A 450 3.75 -9.10 -25.74
CA ASN A 450 3.49 -9.39 -27.15
C ASN A 450 2.89 -10.81 -27.37
N GLU A 451 3.00 -11.66 -26.37
CA GLU A 451 2.48 -13.03 -26.40
C GLU A 451 1.48 -13.22 -25.26
N PRO A 452 0.59 -14.22 -25.32
CA PRO A 452 -0.36 -14.49 -24.26
C PRO A 452 0.31 -14.66 -22.89
N VAL A 453 -0.12 -13.89 -21.88
CA VAL A 453 0.44 -13.94 -20.52
C VAL A 453 0.33 -15.34 -19.89
N ILE A 454 -0.69 -16.09 -20.31
CA ILE A 454 -0.94 -17.47 -19.90
C ILE A 454 0.20 -18.44 -20.29
N ASP A 455 1.05 -18.08 -21.22
CA ASP A 455 2.21 -18.91 -21.61
C ASP A 455 3.39 -18.78 -20.63
N TYR A 456 3.32 -17.83 -19.70
CA TYR A 456 4.35 -17.55 -18.68
C TYR A 456 3.90 -17.87 -17.27
N CYS A 457 2.62 -17.75 -16.98
CA CYS A 457 2.05 -17.99 -15.65
C CYS A 457 0.55 -18.27 -15.73
N THR A 458 -0.02 -18.80 -14.67
CA THR A 458 -1.48 -18.94 -14.54
C THR A 458 -2.15 -17.58 -14.52
N VAL A 459 -3.24 -17.42 -15.28
CA VAL A 459 -4.12 -16.24 -15.28
C VAL A 459 -5.54 -16.68 -14.95
N ARG A 460 -6.13 -16.18 -13.86
CA ARG A 460 -7.53 -16.44 -13.46
C ARG A 460 -8.25 -15.14 -13.23
N ASP A 461 -9.45 -15.01 -13.77
CA ASP A 461 -10.27 -13.80 -13.66
C ASP A 461 -9.49 -12.52 -14.05
N GLY A 462 -8.61 -12.63 -15.06
CA GLY A 462 -7.74 -11.55 -15.52
C GLY A 462 -6.59 -11.21 -14.57
N ILE A 463 -6.33 -12.03 -13.54
CA ILE A 463 -5.24 -11.85 -12.57
C ILE A 463 -4.17 -12.91 -12.79
N ALA A 464 -2.94 -12.47 -13.03
CA ALA A 464 -1.76 -13.32 -13.10
C ALA A 464 -1.35 -13.79 -11.69
N HIS A 465 -1.07 -15.08 -11.53
CA HIS A 465 -0.63 -15.67 -10.25
C HIS A 465 0.86 -15.43 -9.99
N ILE A 466 1.28 -14.19 -10.16
CA ILE A 466 2.64 -13.70 -9.90
C ILE A 466 2.56 -12.32 -9.25
N ASP A 467 3.52 -12.01 -8.42
CA ASP A 467 3.72 -10.67 -7.87
C ASP A 467 4.70 -9.84 -8.72
N LYS A 468 5.02 -8.62 -8.25
CA LYS A 468 5.95 -7.71 -8.93
C LYS A 468 7.31 -8.35 -9.20
N GLN A 469 7.89 -9.02 -8.22
CA GLN A 469 9.24 -9.61 -8.35
C GLN A 469 9.24 -10.80 -9.31
N ALA A 470 8.18 -11.58 -9.31
CA ALA A 470 8.01 -12.68 -10.23
C ALA A 470 7.78 -12.18 -11.67
N ALA A 471 7.02 -11.10 -11.87
CA ALA A 471 6.85 -10.48 -13.19
C ALA A 471 8.18 -9.96 -13.76
N GLU A 472 9.00 -9.31 -12.93
CA GLU A 472 10.36 -8.87 -13.29
C GLU A 472 11.26 -10.06 -13.65
N TYR A 473 11.22 -11.15 -12.88
CA TYR A 473 11.99 -12.37 -13.18
C TYR A 473 11.59 -12.99 -14.51
N LEU A 474 10.30 -13.00 -14.84
CA LEU A 474 9.77 -13.51 -16.11
C LEU A 474 9.94 -12.52 -17.27
N ASN A 475 10.56 -11.38 -17.04
CA ASN A 475 10.75 -10.30 -18.02
C ASN A 475 9.43 -9.76 -18.63
N LEU A 476 8.34 -9.84 -17.87
CA LEU A 476 7.05 -9.30 -18.28
C LEU A 476 6.99 -7.79 -18.02
N LEU A 477 6.57 -7.03 -19.02
CA LEU A 477 6.41 -5.59 -18.87
C LEU A 477 5.32 -5.27 -17.84
N LYS A 478 5.72 -4.61 -16.77
CA LYS A 478 4.82 -4.11 -15.74
C LYS A 478 4.60 -2.60 -15.91
N ILE A 479 3.34 -2.19 -15.85
CA ILE A 479 2.91 -0.79 -15.79
C ILE A 479 2.12 -0.58 -14.49
N ASP A 480 2.52 0.39 -13.68
CA ASP A 480 1.80 0.73 -12.44
C ASP A 480 0.82 1.87 -12.70
N ALA A 481 -0.44 1.50 -12.98
CA ALA A 481 -1.55 2.44 -13.10
C ALA A 481 -2.19 2.66 -11.73
N LEU A 482 -1.73 3.67 -11.00
CA LEU A 482 -2.19 3.98 -9.64
C LEU A 482 -3.44 4.85 -9.65
N GLY A 483 -4.35 4.63 -8.71
CA GLY A 483 -5.51 5.50 -8.54
C GLY A 483 -5.24 6.55 -7.46
N LEU A 484 -5.38 7.82 -7.80
CA LEU A 484 -5.25 8.93 -6.86
C LEU A 484 -6.58 9.68 -6.74
N ARG A 485 -7.22 9.57 -5.57
CA ARG A 485 -8.52 10.22 -5.30
C ARG A 485 -8.49 11.73 -5.54
N THR A 486 -7.39 12.40 -5.23
CA THR A 486 -7.24 13.84 -5.43
C THR A 486 -7.46 14.26 -6.88
N LEU A 487 -7.01 13.45 -7.84
CA LEU A 487 -7.27 13.73 -9.27
C LEU A 487 -8.75 13.59 -9.59
N GLY A 488 -9.44 12.60 -8.97
CA GLY A 488 -10.89 12.47 -9.05
C GLY A 488 -11.62 13.70 -8.49
N VAL A 489 -11.18 14.21 -7.34
CA VAL A 489 -11.74 15.44 -6.72
C VAL A 489 -11.58 16.65 -7.64
N ILE A 490 -10.38 16.88 -8.18
CA ILE A 490 -10.11 18.04 -9.06
C ILE A 490 -10.98 17.94 -10.33
N GLU A 491 -11.01 16.78 -10.97
CA GLU A 491 -11.79 16.57 -12.19
C GLU A 491 -13.31 16.68 -11.94
N ASP A 492 -13.80 16.13 -10.82
CA ASP A 492 -15.22 16.18 -10.42
C ASP A 492 -15.70 17.59 -10.05
N SER A 493 -14.81 18.54 -9.79
CA SER A 493 -15.18 19.95 -9.60
C SER A 493 -15.79 20.56 -10.87
N GLY A 494 -15.38 20.08 -12.06
CA GLY A 494 -15.92 20.45 -13.36
C GLY A 494 -15.63 21.87 -13.84
N CYS A 495 -14.78 22.63 -13.15
CA CYS A 495 -14.53 24.04 -13.41
C CYS A 495 -13.21 24.33 -14.12
N ILE A 496 -12.38 23.32 -14.35
CA ILE A 496 -11.12 23.43 -15.08
C ILE A 496 -10.86 22.15 -15.90
N THR A 497 -10.30 22.31 -17.08
CA THR A 497 -9.92 21.17 -17.91
C THR A 497 -8.54 20.63 -17.52
N PRO A 498 -8.24 19.33 -17.77
CA PRO A 498 -6.90 18.78 -17.55
C PRO A 498 -5.79 19.59 -18.25
N GLN A 499 -6.04 20.08 -19.48
CA GLN A 499 -5.06 20.85 -20.23
C GLN A 499 -4.75 22.20 -19.57
N GLU A 500 -5.76 22.90 -19.07
CA GLU A 500 -5.55 24.16 -18.35
C GLU A 500 -4.70 23.95 -17.09
N LEU A 501 -4.88 22.83 -16.37
CA LEU A 501 -4.03 22.47 -15.23
C LEU A 501 -2.57 22.21 -15.64
N TYR A 502 -2.36 21.51 -16.75
CA TYR A 502 -1.00 21.24 -17.26
C TYR A 502 -0.29 22.51 -17.77
N ASP A 503 -1.04 23.50 -18.25
CA ASP A 503 -0.52 24.76 -18.74
C ASP A 503 -0.33 25.82 -17.62
N LEU A 504 -0.67 25.50 -16.33
CA LEU A 504 -0.53 26.43 -15.21
C LEU A 504 0.92 26.78 -14.94
N LYS A 505 1.18 28.08 -14.79
CA LYS A 505 2.43 28.57 -14.21
C LYS A 505 2.38 28.45 -12.69
N LEU A 506 3.37 27.78 -12.09
CA LEU A 506 3.40 27.49 -10.67
C LEU A 506 3.94 28.67 -9.83
N ASN A 507 3.43 29.88 -10.10
CA ASN A 507 3.96 31.13 -9.53
C ASN A 507 2.90 32.16 -9.09
N ASP A 508 1.64 31.74 -8.93
CA ASP A 508 0.57 32.64 -8.51
C ASP A 508 0.66 32.93 -6.99
N PRO A 509 0.91 34.19 -6.58
CA PRO A 509 1.00 34.57 -5.18
C PRO A 509 -0.28 34.31 -4.38
N ALA A 510 -1.48 34.41 -5.02
CA ALA A 510 -2.74 34.13 -4.36
C ALA A 510 -2.87 32.67 -3.97
N VAL A 511 -2.32 31.76 -4.78
CA VAL A 511 -2.26 30.33 -4.46
C VAL A 511 -1.32 30.06 -3.28
N PHE A 512 -0.16 30.73 -3.21
CA PHE A 512 0.75 30.61 -2.08
C PHE A 512 0.12 31.09 -0.76
N GLN A 513 -0.77 32.08 -0.85
CA GLN A 513 -1.48 32.59 0.33
C GLN A 513 -2.36 31.53 0.98
N ILE A 514 -2.94 30.58 0.24
CA ILE A 514 -3.71 29.44 0.78
C ILE A 514 -2.88 28.64 1.80
N PHE A 515 -1.60 28.40 1.53
CA PHE A 515 -0.69 27.71 2.47
C PHE A 515 -0.35 28.60 3.67
N ASN A 516 -0.15 29.91 3.47
CA ASN A 516 0.20 30.85 4.52
C ASN A 516 -0.96 31.11 5.48
N GLU A 517 -2.19 31.07 4.99
CA GLU A 517 -3.44 31.16 5.79
C GLU A 517 -3.79 29.83 6.48
N LYS A 518 -2.99 28.76 6.26
CA LYS A 518 -3.19 27.45 6.89
C LYS A 518 -4.48 26.73 6.49
N ARG A 519 -5.00 27.01 5.31
CA ARG A 519 -6.24 26.46 4.75
C ARG A 519 -5.98 25.09 4.13
N PHE A 520 -5.70 24.09 4.98
CA PHE A 520 -5.16 22.81 4.55
C PHE A 520 -6.19 21.74 4.17
N SER A 521 -7.46 21.88 4.51
CA SER A 521 -8.50 20.93 4.09
C SER A 521 -8.62 20.84 2.60
N GLY A 522 -8.62 19.62 2.06
CA GLY A 522 -8.61 19.38 0.62
C GLY A 522 -7.26 19.60 -0.07
N LEU A 523 -6.20 20.05 0.64
CA LEU A 523 -4.87 20.16 0.05
C LEU A 523 -4.13 18.84 0.10
N PHE A 524 -3.83 18.28 -1.06
CA PHE A 524 -3.09 17.05 -1.16
C PHE A 524 -1.79 17.08 -0.34
N GLN A 525 -1.57 16.05 0.46
CA GLN A 525 -0.49 15.85 1.45
C GLN A 525 -0.46 16.85 2.63
N PHE A 526 -1.05 18.02 2.56
CA PHE A 526 -0.97 19.04 3.64
C PHE A 526 -1.96 18.83 4.78
N GLU A 527 -2.94 17.94 4.64
CA GLU A 527 -3.88 17.58 5.70
C GLU A 527 -3.21 16.80 6.85
N GLY A 528 -2.07 16.16 6.60
CA GLY A 528 -1.35 15.34 7.58
C GLY A 528 -0.73 16.15 8.72
N GLY A 529 -0.75 15.63 9.97
CA GLY A 529 -0.23 16.36 11.15
C GLY A 529 1.26 16.72 11.08
N ALA A 530 2.08 15.92 10.39
CA ALA A 530 3.49 16.23 10.20
C ALA A 530 3.69 17.41 9.23
N GLN A 531 2.99 17.39 8.10
CA GLN A 531 3.01 18.46 7.10
C GLN A 531 2.47 19.76 7.66
N ARG A 532 1.33 19.73 8.34
CA ARG A 532 0.76 20.92 9.02
C ARG A 532 1.78 21.53 9.99
N ARG A 533 2.47 20.71 10.80
CA ARG A 533 3.48 21.18 11.79
C ARG A 533 4.65 21.91 11.13
N VAL A 534 5.12 21.45 9.99
CA VAL A 534 6.20 22.10 9.24
C VAL A 534 5.67 23.33 8.51
N SER A 535 4.55 23.17 7.78
CA SER A 535 3.99 24.23 6.93
C SER A 535 3.61 25.51 7.69
N VAL A 536 3.10 25.40 8.92
CA VAL A 536 2.77 26.58 9.74
C VAL A 536 4.02 27.42 10.12
N GLN A 537 5.22 26.86 9.96
CA GLN A 537 6.49 27.50 10.30
C GLN A 537 7.31 27.93 9.07
N VAL A 538 6.92 27.49 7.87
CA VAL A 538 7.59 27.79 6.61
C VAL A 538 6.66 28.62 5.74
N PRO A 539 6.87 29.97 5.64
CA PRO A 539 6.12 30.81 4.71
C PRO A 539 6.37 30.38 3.27
N VAL A 540 5.29 30.20 2.52
CA VAL A 540 5.35 29.82 1.10
C VAL A 540 5.31 31.09 0.26
N LYS A 541 6.39 31.38 -0.45
CA LYS A 541 6.54 32.53 -1.36
C LYS A 541 6.73 32.10 -2.80
N GLU A 542 7.15 30.88 -3.00
CA GLU A 542 7.43 30.27 -4.30
C GLU A 542 7.18 28.76 -4.25
N PHE A 543 7.07 28.12 -5.39
CA PHE A 543 6.75 26.70 -5.53
C PHE A 543 7.70 25.77 -4.77
N GLN A 544 9.00 26.12 -4.70
CA GLN A 544 10.02 25.31 -4.07
C GLN A 544 9.74 25.05 -2.58
N GLN A 545 9.14 26.02 -1.85
CA GLN A 545 8.82 25.78 -0.44
C GLN A 545 7.72 24.71 -0.26
N ILE A 546 6.81 24.54 -1.22
CA ILE A 546 5.81 23.46 -1.18
C ILE A 546 6.51 22.09 -1.26
N ASP A 547 7.48 21.98 -2.18
CA ASP A 547 8.33 20.78 -2.31
C ASP A 547 9.16 20.54 -1.05
N HIS A 548 9.83 21.57 -0.52
CA HIS A 548 10.64 21.44 0.69
C HIS A 548 9.82 21.01 1.92
N VAL A 549 8.62 21.55 2.13
CA VAL A 549 7.71 21.12 3.21
C VAL A 549 7.39 19.64 3.09
N THR A 550 7.13 19.16 1.88
CA THR A 550 6.85 17.75 1.60
C THR A 550 8.05 16.85 1.96
N ALA A 551 9.26 17.29 1.66
CA ALA A 551 10.50 16.57 1.98
C ALA A 551 10.82 16.57 3.48
N LEU A 552 10.57 17.70 4.18
CA LEU A 552 10.88 17.91 5.60
C LEU A 552 9.91 17.20 6.55
N ALA A 553 8.65 17.07 6.17
CA ALA A 553 7.57 16.56 7.04
C ALA A 553 7.57 15.03 7.16
N ARG A 554 8.72 14.43 7.44
CA ARG A 554 8.92 12.98 7.56
C ARG A 554 9.67 12.64 8.85
N PRO A 555 9.51 11.40 9.38
CA PRO A 555 10.15 11.03 10.65
C PRO A 555 11.66 11.28 10.69
N GLY A 556 12.38 11.04 9.59
CA GLY A 556 13.82 11.25 9.51
C GLY A 556 14.25 12.70 9.71
N PRO A 557 13.88 13.63 8.81
CA PRO A 557 14.23 15.04 8.95
C PRO A 557 13.70 15.69 10.23
N LEU A 558 12.51 15.27 10.69
CA LEU A 558 11.92 15.77 11.95
C LEU A 558 12.71 15.29 13.17
N GLY A 559 13.08 14.01 13.23
CA GLY A 559 13.83 13.42 14.35
C GLY A 559 15.31 13.79 14.35
N GLY A 560 15.92 13.96 13.16
CA GLY A 560 17.33 14.31 13.00
C GLY A 560 17.66 15.81 13.10
N GLY A 561 16.67 16.69 13.35
CA GLY A 561 16.88 18.13 13.50
C GLY A 561 16.96 18.93 12.19
N ALA A 562 17.08 18.28 11.04
CA ALA A 562 17.18 18.94 9.72
C ALA A 562 16.01 19.88 9.43
N ALA A 563 14.79 19.47 9.81
CA ALA A 563 13.60 20.31 9.66
C ALA A 563 13.69 21.59 10.48
N ASN A 564 14.16 21.52 11.73
CA ASN A 564 14.32 22.70 12.59
C ASN A 564 15.39 23.66 12.06
N THR A 565 16.53 23.12 11.59
CA THR A 565 17.59 23.92 10.97
C THR A 565 17.06 24.66 9.73
N TYR A 566 16.38 23.95 8.83
CA TYR A 566 15.76 24.58 7.66
C TYR A 566 14.77 25.68 8.04
N ILE A 567 13.83 25.41 8.98
CA ILE A 567 12.84 26.36 9.46
C ILE A 567 13.51 27.61 10.04
N ASN A 568 14.54 27.46 10.87
CA ASN A 568 15.25 28.58 11.48
C ASN A 568 16.00 29.44 10.47
N ARG A 569 16.68 28.81 9.51
CA ARG A 569 17.39 29.50 8.43
C ARG A 569 16.44 30.20 7.47
N ASN A 570 15.37 29.53 7.06
CA ASN A 570 14.34 30.12 6.21
C ASN A 570 13.62 31.31 6.87
N ALA A 571 13.48 31.29 8.20
CA ALA A 571 12.91 32.39 8.97
C ALA A 571 13.93 33.47 9.36
N GLY A 572 15.21 33.36 8.98
CA GLY A 572 16.27 34.29 9.30
C GLY A 572 16.73 34.27 10.77
N ARG A 573 16.35 33.24 11.55
CA ARG A 573 16.76 33.06 12.95
C ARG A 573 18.13 32.42 13.12
N GLU A 574 18.61 31.76 12.07
CA GLU A 574 19.93 31.13 11.99
C GLU A 574 20.56 31.49 10.64
N GLN A 575 21.86 31.79 10.63
CA GLN A 575 22.60 32.03 9.39
C GLN A 575 22.83 30.75 8.63
N VAL A 576 22.80 30.84 7.30
CA VAL A 576 23.11 29.71 6.43
C VAL A 576 24.63 29.56 6.38
N GLU A 577 25.12 28.46 6.95
CA GLU A 577 26.53 28.11 6.94
C GLU A 577 26.77 26.89 6.06
N TYR A 578 27.86 26.87 5.35
CA TYR A 578 28.33 25.76 4.54
C TYR A 578 29.67 25.29 5.07
N ARG A 579 29.87 23.99 5.22
CA ARG A 579 31.15 23.43 5.66
C ARG A 579 32.32 23.85 4.75
N HIS A 580 32.04 23.97 3.45
CA HIS A 580 32.95 24.51 2.47
C HIS A 580 32.18 25.37 1.47
N PRO A 581 32.70 26.49 0.94
CA PRO A 581 32.01 27.38 0.01
C PRO A 581 31.42 26.68 -1.22
N THR A 582 32.07 25.65 -1.75
CA THR A 582 31.59 24.83 -2.87
C THR A 582 30.24 24.17 -2.59
N MET A 583 29.88 23.90 -1.33
CA MET A 583 28.61 23.29 -0.95
C MET A 583 27.42 24.21 -1.24
N LYS A 584 27.66 25.51 -1.41
CA LYS A 584 26.61 26.47 -1.77
C LYS A 584 25.93 26.11 -3.10
N ASP A 585 26.68 25.60 -4.08
CA ASP A 585 26.17 25.26 -5.42
C ASP A 585 25.16 24.07 -5.38
N TYR A 586 25.17 23.30 -4.30
CA TYR A 586 24.32 22.13 -4.12
C TYR A 586 23.20 22.33 -3.10
N LEU A 587 23.40 23.21 -2.12
CA LEU A 587 22.53 23.32 -0.94
C LEU A 587 21.89 24.71 -0.75
N SER A 588 22.17 25.70 -1.64
CA SER A 588 21.59 27.03 -1.51
C SER A 588 20.06 27.02 -1.49
N ASP A 589 19.44 26.26 -2.38
CA ASP A 589 17.97 26.14 -2.50
C ASP A 589 17.32 25.61 -1.20
N THR A 590 18.06 24.77 -0.48
CA THR A 590 17.60 24.09 0.75
C THR A 590 18.20 24.70 2.02
N MET A 591 18.59 25.98 2.00
CA MET A 591 19.15 26.70 3.16
C MET A 591 20.34 26.00 3.82
N GLY A 592 21.19 25.36 3.00
CA GLY A 592 22.37 24.63 3.48
C GLY A 592 22.06 23.28 4.14
N VAL A 593 20.85 22.75 3.95
CA VAL A 593 20.45 21.45 4.50
C VAL A 593 20.34 20.41 3.38
N VAL A 594 20.90 19.22 3.58
CA VAL A 594 20.71 18.09 2.67
C VAL A 594 19.30 17.52 2.85
N LEU A 595 18.45 17.62 1.83
CA LEU A 595 17.09 17.10 1.82
C LEU A 595 16.90 15.95 0.83
N TYR A 596 17.62 15.99 -0.29
CA TYR A 596 17.35 15.14 -1.45
C TYR A 596 18.50 14.19 -1.77
N GLN A 597 18.16 13.00 -2.25
CA GLN A 597 19.13 12.03 -2.78
C GLN A 597 19.91 12.61 -3.94
N GLU A 598 19.27 13.43 -4.76
CA GLU A 598 19.88 14.13 -5.89
C GLU A 598 21.01 15.06 -5.46
N GLN A 599 20.87 15.77 -4.33
CA GLN A 599 21.96 16.58 -3.77
C GLN A 599 23.15 15.70 -3.38
N VAL A 600 22.90 14.60 -2.69
CA VAL A 600 23.95 13.63 -2.34
C VAL A 600 24.64 13.09 -3.59
N MET A 601 23.88 12.70 -4.62
CA MET A 601 24.43 12.18 -5.86
C MET A 601 25.32 13.21 -6.57
N ARG A 602 24.92 14.48 -6.64
CA ARG A 602 25.70 15.56 -7.19
C ARG A 602 26.99 15.80 -6.41
N ILE A 603 26.90 15.89 -5.09
CA ILE A 603 28.07 16.08 -4.21
C ILE A 603 29.07 14.94 -4.39
N VAL A 604 28.61 13.68 -4.37
CA VAL A 604 29.47 12.51 -4.59
C VAL A 604 30.11 12.54 -5.96
N ARG A 605 29.34 12.88 -7.01
CA ARG A 605 29.78 12.92 -8.40
C ARG A 605 30.78 14.05 -8.67
N GLU A 606 30.43 15.27 -8.27
CA GLU A 606 31.11 16.48 -8.69
C GLU A 606 32.26 16.85 -7.75
N ILE A 607 32.12 16.69 -6.44
CA ILE A 607 33.18 16.90 -5.46
C ILE A 607 34.07 15.67 -5.31
N GLY A 608 33.50 14.50 -5.17
CA GLY A 608 34.23 13.24 -5.00
C GLY A 608 34.81 12.66 -6.28
N HIS A 609 34.45 13.20 -7.45
CA HIS A 609 34.85 12.68 -8.78
C HIS A 609 34.54 11.19 -9.00
N PHE A 610 33.38 10.72 -8.48
CA PHE A 610 32.93 9.36 -8.68
C PHE A 610 32.25 9.19 -10.07
N SER A 611 32.28 7.97 -10.61
CA SER A 611 31.48 7.60 -11.77
C SER A 611 29.97 7.57 -11.42
N TRP A 612 29.10 7.57 -12.42
CA TRP A 612 27.66 7.37 -12.18
C TRP A 612 27.36 5.99 -11.57
N GLU A 613 28.16 4.97 -11.94
CA GLU A 613 28.07 3.62 -11.37
C GLU A 613 28.34 3.60 -9.86
N ASP A 614 29.48 4.20 -9.45
CA ASP A 614 29.85 4.32 -8.05
C ASP A 614 28.80 5.15 -7.27
N THR A 615 28.38 6.27 -7.85
CA THR A 615 27.39 7.17 -7.26
C THR A 615 26.06 6.45 -6.99
N SER A 616 25.57 5.65 -7.97
CA SER A 616 24.37 4.83 -7.80
C SER A 616 24.55 3.77 -6.71
N THR A 617 25.73 3.14 -6.65
CA THR A 617 26.07 2.14 -5.63
C THR A 617 26.09 2.75 -4.22
N ILE A 618 26.71 3.92 -4.06
CA ILE A 618 26.75 4.66 -2.79
C ILE A 618 25.36 5.06 -2.36
N ARG A 619 24.54 5.63 -3.24
CA ARG A 619 23.15 5.98 -2.95
C ARG A 619 22.32 4.78 -2.44
N LYS A 620 22.44 3.62 -3.12
CA LYS A 620 21.76 2.39 -2.68
C LYS A 620 22.27 1.90 -1.35
N ALA A 621 23.57 1.99 -1.10
CA ALA A 621 24.18 1.60 0.17
C ALA A 621 23.70 2.48 1.33
N MET A 622 23.56 3.79 1.11
CA MET A 622 22.99 4.73 2.09
C MET A 622 21.53 4.37 2.44
N SER A 623 20.68 4.15 1.42
CA SER A 623 19.29 3.74 1.63
C SER A 623 19.15 2.37 2.29
N GLY A 624 20.05 1.43 1.98
CA GLY A 624 20.10 0.07 2.52
C GLY A 624 20.86 -0.06 3.84
N ARG A 625 21.35 1.04 4.41
CA ARG A 625 22.13 1.07 5.67
C ARG A 625 23.27 0.05 5.72
N LYS A 626 24.06 -0.01 4.64
CA LYS A 626 25.27 -0.86 4.63
C LYS A 626 26.25 -0.45 5.75
N GLY A 627 27.03 -1.40 6.21
CA GLY A 627 27.91 -1.24 7.38
C GLY A 627 28.99 -0.16 7.19
N LYS A 628 29.55 0.31 8.32
CA LYS A 628 30.56 1.38 8.41
C LYS A 628 31.77 1.16 7.47
N GLU A 629 32.26 -0.05 7.37
CA GLU A 629 33.42 -0.38 6.51
C GLU A 629 33.23 -0.02 5.03
N PHE A 630 32.00 -0.18 4.51
CA PHE A 630 31.68 0.25 3.15
C PHE A 630 31.84 1.77 2.99
N PHE A 631 31.29 2.54 3.93
CA PHE A 631 31.34 4.00 3.87
C PHE A 631 32.72 4.57 4.14
N ASP A 632 33.51 3.97 5.03
CA ASP A 632 34.89 4.40 5.30
C ASP A 632 35.76 4.30 4.05
N ARG A 633 35.70 3.17 3.33
CA ARG A 633 36.46 2.96 2.08
C ARG A 633 36.11 3.97 0.97
N HIS A 634 34.81 4.28 0.81
CA HIS A 634 34.35 5.25 -0.17
C HIS A 634 34.65 6.67 0.28
N GLY A 635 34.66 6.93 1.59
CA GLY A 635 35.05 8.21 2.18
C GLY A 635 36.50 8.59 1.86
N ASP A 636 37.43 7.64 1.93
CA ASP A 636 38.84 7.87 1.57
C ASP A 636 38.97 8.25 0.06
N LYS A 637 38.23 7.57 -0.81
CA LYS A 637 38.12 7.92 -2.24
C LYS A 637 37.52 9.33 -2.45
N PHE A 638 36.49 9.68 -1.67
CA PHE A 638 35.86 11.00 -1.71
C PHE A 638 36.83 12.12 -1.34
N VAL A 639 37.62 11.94 -0.27
CA VAL A 639 38.66 12.90 0.16
C VAL A 639 39.71 13.12 -0.92
N LEU A 640 40.18 12.06 -1.60
CA LEU A 640 41.10 12.16 -2.72
C LEU A 640 40.51 12.93 -3.93
N GLY A 641 39.21 12.74 -4.19
CA GLY A 641 38.51 13.50 -5.24
C GLY A 641 38.37 14.97 -4.87
N ALA A 642 37.93 15.29 -3.67
CA ALA A 642 37.77 16.64 -3.16
C ALA A 642 39.05 17.46 -3.12
N ALA A 643 40.21 16.82 -2.88
CA ALA A 643 41.51 17.45 -2.94
C ALA A 643 41.83 18.09 -4.29
N ARG A 644 41.28 17.58 -5.41
CA ARG A 644 41.43 18.15 -6.75
C ARG A 644 40.74 19.51 -6.90
N LEU A 645 39.74 19.79 -6.05
CA LEU A 645 39.05 21.07 -5.98
C LEU A 645 39.61 22.00 -4.90
N GLY A 646 40.75 21.62 -4.28
CA GLY A 646 41.38 22.39 -3.22
C GLY A 646 40.73 22.29 -1.87
N ILE A 647 39.82 21.33 -1.68
CA ILE A 647 39.13 21.07 -0.37
C ILE A 647 40.10 20.25 0.47
N ASP A 648 40.40 20.73 1.68
CA ASP A 648 41.28 20.01 2.61
C ASP A 648 40.63 18.71 3.12
N ALA A 649 41.46 17.79 3.63
CA ALA A 649 41.02 16.45 4.02
C ALA A 649 40.05 16.46 5.20
N HIS A 650 40.11 17.45 6.10
CA HIS A 650 39.23 17.57 7.26
C HIS A 650 37.83 17.98 6.78
N ASP A 651 37.73 19.01 5.96
CA ASP A 651 36.46 19.49 5.41
C ASP A 651 35.85 18.44 4.47
N ALA A 652 36.64 17.80 3.61
CA ALA A 652 36.18 16.73 2.74
C ALA A 652 35.60 15.54 3.54
N ARG A 653 36.26 15.12 4.62
CA ARG A 653 35.75 14.05 5.49
C ARG A 653 34.49 14.48 6.19
N GLY A 654 34.42 15.72 6.68
CA GLY A 654 33.22 16.24 7.30
C GLY A 654 32.02 16.32 6.34
N ILE A 655 32.22 16.72 5.07
CA ILE A 655 31.19 16.68 4.03
C ILE A 655 30.71 15.24 3.82
N TRP A 656 31.66 14.28 3.71
CA TRP A 656 31.30 12.86 3.55
C TRP A 656 30.47 12.32 4.69
N ASP A 657 30.86 12.60 5.94
CA ASP A 657 30.12 12.14 7.13
C ASP A 657 28.73 12.77 7.22
N GLU A 658 28.60 14.03 6.80
CA GLU A 658 27.33 14.73 6.71
C GLU A 658 26.39 14.07 5.69
N ILE A 659 26.83 13.85 4.45
CA ILE A 659 26.01 13.21 3.43
C ILE A 659 25.69 11.74 3.77
N CYS A 660 26.56 11.02 4.46
CA CYS A 660 26.29 9.65 4.93
C CYS A 660 25.22 9.63 6.01
N SER A 661 25.24 10.57 6.95
CA SER A 661 24.20 10.68 7.98
C SER A 661 22.83 11.02 7.40
N PHE A 662 22.77 11.87 6.39
CA PHE A 662 21.56 12.28 5.70
C PHE A 662 21.12 11.32 4.58
N GLY A 663 22.03 10.57 3.97
CA GLY A 663 21.75 9.67 2.85
C GLY A 663 20.70 8.59 3.16
N ALA A 664 20.63 8.16 4.43
CA ALA A 664 19.60 7.22 4.91
C ALA A 664 18.17 7.82 4.91
N TRP A 665 18.04 9.16 4.87
CA TRP A 665 16.79 9.91 4.98
C TRP A 665 16.45 10.68 3.71
N GLY A 666 17.41 10.87 2.82
CA GLY A 666 17.28 11.65 1.61
C GLY A 666 16.03 11.27 0.80
N MET A 667 15.22 12.27 0.44
CA MET A 667 14.04 12.07 -0.38
C MET A 667 14.40 12.09 -1.86
N ASN A 668 13.61 11.40 -2.68
CA ASN A 668 13.65 11.55 -4.13
C ASN A 668 13.02 12.89 -4.51
N LYS A 669 13.82 13.85 -5.02
CA LYS A 669 13.37 15.19 -5.42
C LYS A 669 12.34 15.12 -6.54
N SER A 670 12.52 14.22 -7.50
CA SER A 670 11.57 14.00 -8.59
C SER A 670 10.17 13.68 -8.07
N HIS A 671 10.08 12.86 -7.02
CA HIS A 671 8.81 12.51 -6.40
C HIS A 671 8.17 13.67 -5.64
N THR A 672 8.95 14.43 -4.85
CA THR A 672 8.41 15.54 -4.06
C THR A 672 7.97 16.70 -4.93
N VAL A 673 8.71 17.03 -5.98
CA VAL A 673 8.31 18.04 -6.97
C VAL A 673 7.00 17.65 -7.65
N SER A 674 6.89 16.40 -8.11
CA SER A 674 5.68 15.90 -8.76
C SER A 674 4.44 16.04 -7.85
N TYR A 675 4.61 15.73 -6.58
CA TYR A 675 3.53 15.81 -5.61
C TYR A 675 3.25 17.25 -5.14
N ALA A 676 4.26 18.11 -5.13
CA ALA A 676 4.09 19.54 -4.91
C ALA A 676 3.24 20.20 -6.01
N VAL A 677 3.35 19.73 -7.28
CA VAL A 677 2.46 20.20 -8.37
C VAL A 677 1.01 19.86 -8.07
N ILE A 678 0.70 18.65 -7.61
CA ILE A 678 -0.68 18.28 -7.24
C ILE A 678 -1.17 19.13 -6.06
N SER A 679 -0.30 19.37 -5.06
CA SER A 679 -0.65 20.25 -3.93
C SER A 679 -0.93 21.68 -4.39
N TYR A 680 -0.14 22.19 -5.35
CA TYR A 680 -0.36 23.49 -5.97
C TYR A 680 -1.69 23.51 -6.75
N TRP A 681 -2.02 22.47 -7.52
CA TRP A 681 -3.31 22.37 -8.20
C TRP A 681 -4.48 22.42 -7.22
N CYS A 682 -4.40 21.69 -6.12
CA CYS A 682 -5.44 21.75 -5.07
C CYS A 682 -5.58 23.15 -4.49
N ALA A 683 -4.46 23.84 -4.22
CA ALA A 683 -4.47 25.22 -3.71
C ALA A 683 -5.00 26.19 -4.75
N TYR A 684 -4.68 26.01 -6.04
CA TYR A 684 -5.23 26.78 -7.16
C TYR A 684 -6.76 26.64 -7.24
N MET A 685 -7.25 25.39 -7.18
CA MET A 685 -8.68 25.12 -7.15
C MET A 685 -9.37 25.79 -5.96
N LYS A 686 -8.77 25.70 -4.79
CA LYS A 686 -9.30 26.32 -3.57
C LYS A 686 -9.27 27.85 -3.63
N CYS A 687 -8.30 28.43 -4.32
CA CYS A 687 -8.16 29.86 -4.50
C CYS A 687 -9.18 30.41 -5.51
N HIS A 688 -9.25 29.82 -6.69
CA HIS A 688 -9.97 30.36 -7.83
C HIS A 688 -11.38 29.77 -8.04
N HIS A 689 -11.64 28.55 -7.48
CA HIS A 689 -12.91 27.82 -7.60
C HIS A 689 -13.34 27.25 -6.23
N PRO A 690 -13.44 28.10 -5.18
CA PRO A 690 -13.56 27.62 -3.79
C PRO A 690 -14.82 26.78 -3.55
N LEU A 691 -15.97 27.13 -4.13
CA LEU A 691 -17.25 26.45 -3.89
C LEU A 691 -17.34 25.12 -4.64
N GLU A 692 -16.96 25.09 -5.91
CA GLU A 692 -16.97 23.90 -6.76
C GLU A 692 -15.97 22.87 -6.23
N TYR A 693 -14.77 23.34 -5.84
CA TYR A 693 -13.76 22.49 -5.25
C TYR A 693 -14.17 21.94 -3.88
N ALA A 694 -14.77 22.79 -3.03
CA ALA A 694 -15.30 22.34 -1.74
C ALA A 694 -16.42 21.29 -1.91
N ALA A 695 -17.32 21.49 -2.88
CA ALA A 695 -18.36 20.51 -3.20
C ALA A 695 -17.77 19.18 -3.62
N ALA A 696 -16.74 19.19 -4.48
CA ALA A 696 -16.03 17.99 -4.90
C ALA A 696 -15.31 17.31 -3.73
N CYS A 697 -14.61 18.04 -2.86
CA CYS A 697 -13.98 17.48 -1.67
C CYS A 697 -15.01 16.80 -0.75
N LEU A 698 -16.18 17.37 -0.56
CA LEU A 698 -17.26 16.81 0.26
C LEU A 698 -17.87 15.54 -0.37
N ARG A 699 -18.06 15.52 -1.71
CA ARG A 699 -18.52 14.31 -2.42
C ARG A 699 -17.56 13.13 -2.29
N HIS A 700 -16.26 13.40 -2.25
CA HIS A 700 -15.20 12.42 -2.16
C HIS A 700 -14.70 12.18 -0.71
N ALA A 701 -15.32 12.78 0.28
CA ALA A 701 -14.93 12.58 1.67
C ALA A 701 -15.06 11.09 2.07
N LYS A 702 -14.05 10.57 2.73
CA LYS A 702 -13.97 9.14 3.10
C LYS A 702 -14.91 8.76 4.26
N ASP A 703 -15.18 9.71 5.14
CA ASP A 703 -16.00 9.53 6.34
C ASP A 703 -16.57 10.86 6.85
N ASP A 704 -17.46 10.77 7.82
CA ASP A 704 -18.13 11.91 8.42
C ASP A 704 -17.16 12.88 9.14
N GLU A 705 -16.02 12.39 9.64
CA GLU A 705 -14.97 13.23 10.25
C GLU A 705 -14.38 14.21 9.24
N GLN A 706 -14.06 13.71 8.05
CA GLN A 706 -13.51 14.55 6.99
C GLN A 706 -14.54 15.57 6.49
N VAL A 707 -15.83 15.18 6.40
CA VAL A 707 -16.91 16.13 6.04
C VAL A 707 -16.96 17.28 7.04
N VAL A 708 -16.96 16.97 8.33
CA VAL A 708 -17.03 18.00 9.39
C VAL A 708 -15.77 18.88 9.39
N GLU A 709 -14.58 18.29 9.18
CA GLU A 709 -13.32 19.06 9.08
C GLU A 709 -13.37 20.08 7.93
N ILE A 710 -13.85 19.65 6.76
CA ILE A 710 -14.02 20.54 5.59
C ILE A 710 -15.03 21.64 5.86
N LEU A 711 -16.23 21.31 6.37
CA LEU A 711 -17.29 22.28 6.64
C LEU A 711 -16.87 23.32 7.68
N ARG A 712 -16.09 22.95 8.68
CA ARG A 712 -15.54 23.88 9.69
C ARG A 712 -14.55 24.85 9.08
N GLU A 713 -13.60 24.35 8.29
CA GLU A 713 -12.64 25.22 7.61
C GLU A 713 -13.36 26.22 6.68
N LEU A 714 -14.38 25.75 5.93
CA LEU A 714 -15.20 26.62 5.08
C LEU A 714 -15.94 27.71 5.88
N ARG A 715 -16.49 27.36 7.03
CA ARG A 715 -17.11 28.34 7.93
C ARG A 715 -16.09 29.39 8.42
N ASP A 716 -14.92 28.95 8.85
CA ASP A 716 -13.86 29.84 9.31
C ASP A 716 -13.33 30.75 8.19
N GLU A 717 -13.47 30.32 6.93
CA GLU A 717 -13.22 31.10 5.72
C GLU A 717 -14.40 32.01 5.32
N GLY A 718 -15.50 31.99 6.06
CA GLY A 718 -16.72 32.79 5.77
C GLY A 718 -17.59 32.23 4.64
N VAL A 719 -17.38 30.97 4.23
CA VAL A 719 -18.20 30.30 3.21
C VAL A 719 -19.49 29.79 3.84
N ASN A 720 -20.63 30.31 3.35
CA ASN A 720 -21.95 29.87 3.76
C ASN A 720 -22.36 28.61 2.99
N TYR A 721 -23.00 27.65 3.69
CA TYR A 721 -23.57 26.48 3.07
C TYR A 721 -24.99 26.20 3.58
N LEU A 722 -25.78 25.53 2.74
CA LEU A 722 -27.10 25.02 3.09
C LEU A 722 -27.04 23.53 3.31
N SER A 723 -27.46 23.08 4.46
CA SER A 723 -27.45 21.64 4.84
C SER A 723 -28.43 20.81 4.02
N PHE A 724 -29.50 21.41 3.54
CA PHE A 724 -30.49 20.85 2.63
C PHE A 724 -31.47 21.95 2.20
N ASP A 725 -31.85 21.91 0.93
CA ASP A 725 -32.91 22.75 0.35
C ASP A 725 -33.64 21.93 -0.72
N PRO A 726 -34.98 21.76 -0.66
CA PRO A 726 -35.73 20.94 -1.61
C PRO A 726 -35.61 21.41 -3.07
N GLU A 727 -35.45 22.72 -3.30
CA GLU A 727 -35.37 23.30 -4.65
C GLU A 727 -33.92 23.35 -5.16
N LEU A 728 -32.99 23.66 -4.27
CA LEU A 728 -31.57 23.86 -4.65
C LEU A 728 -30.72 22.59 -4.54
N SER A 729 -31.07 21.63 -3.69
CA SER A 729 -30.26 20.42 -3.49
C SER A 729 -30.18 19.55 -4.74
N GLY A 730 -28.96 19.06 -5.06
CA GLY A 730 -28.72 18.01 -6.05
C GLY A 730 -28.75 16.62 -5.42
N VAL A 731 -28.27 15.63 -6.13
CA VAL A 731 -28.07 14.29 -5.56
C VAL A 731 -27.10 14.36 -4.40
N ASP A 732 -26.00 15.09 -4.57
CA ASP A 732 -24.92 15.30 -3.62
C ASP A 732 -24.55 16.78 -3.50
N TRP A 733 -23.50 17.14 -2.77
CA TRP A 733 -23.01 18.49 -2.59
C TRP A 733 -22.74 19.18 -3.94
N ARG A 734 -23.16 20.43 -4.07
CA ARG A 734 -22.93 21.26 -5.26
C ARG A 734 -22.84 22.75 -4.95
N ALA A 735 -22.18 23.48 -5.82
CA ALA A 735 -22.21 24.94 -5.81
C ALA A 735 -23.41 25.46 -6.64
N VAL A 736 -24.22 26.33 -6.08
CA VAL A 736 -25.40 26.94 -6.74
C VAL A 736 -25.54 28.37 -6.26
N ASP A 737 -25.67 29.31 -7.19
CA ASP A 737 -25.92 30.73 -6.91
C ASP A 737 -24.96 31.34 -5.87
N GLY A 738 -23.65 30.99 -5.97
CA GLY A 738 -22.62 31.46 -5.04
C GLY A 738 -22.72 30.87 -3.65
N ARG A 739 -23.38 29.71 -3.48
CA ARG A 739 -23.52 28.98 -2.21
C ARG A 739 -23.16 27.51 -2.38
N LEU A 740 -22.69 26.93 -1.33
CA LEU A 740 -22.50 25.49 -1.21
C LEU A 740 -23.80 24.85 -0.68
N VAL A 741 -24.36 23.88 -1.41
CA VAL A 741 -25.64 23.23 -1.07
C VAL A 741 -25.44 21.73 -0.96
N ALA A 742 -25.83 21.15 0.18
CA ALA A 742 -25.80 19.71 0.38
C ALA A 742 -26.89 19.01 -0.42
N GLY A 743 -26.63 17.79 -0.86
CA GLY A 743 -27.59 17.03 -1.65
C GLY A 743 -28.67 16.32 -0.85
N TYR A 744 -29.63 15.74 -1.56
CA TYR A 744 -30.66 14.87 -0.98
C TYR A 744 -30.07 13.68 -0.23
N ASN A 745 -28.88 13.18 -0.65
CA ASN A 745 -28.18 12.11 0.05
C ASN A 745 -27.64 12.50 1.44
N ASN A 746 -27.63 13.82 1.75
CA ASN A 746 -27.33 14.32 3.08
C ASN A 746 -28.49 14.12 4.08
N LEU A 747 -29.66 13.68 3.62
CA LEU A 747 -30.76 13.29 4.48
C LEU A 747 -30.60 11.85 4.98
N VAL A 748 -30.78 11.62 6.27
CA VAL A 748 -30.66 10.29 6.88
C VAL A 748 -31.71 9.35 6.28
N GLY A 749 -31.26 8.23 5.69
CA GLY A 749 -32.11 7.22 5.05
C GLY A 749 -32.42 7.47 3.58
N ILE A 750 -31.86 8.53 2.99
CA ILE A 750 -31.87 8.76 1.56
C ILE A 750 -30.47 8.44 1.00
N GLY A 751 -30.39 7.37 0.20
CA GLY A 751 -29.19 7.00 -0.53
C GLY A 751 -29.17 7.60 -1.95
N PRO A 752 -28.07 7.46 -2.70
CA PRO A 752 -27.90 8.09 -4.02
C PRO A 752 -29.03 7.83 -5.01
N VAL A 753 -29.56 6.59 -5.07
CA VAL A 753 -30.65 6.21 -5.99
C VAL A 753 -31.94 6.97 -5.66
N LYS A 754 -32.32 7.07 -4.37
CA LYS A 754 -33.49 7.84 -3.94
C LYS A 754 -33.27 9.32 -4.13
N ALA A 755 -32.07 9.82 -3.88
CA ALA A 755 -31.69 11.22 -4.11
C ALA A 755 -31.88 11.58 -5.59
N ALA A 756 -31.35 10.75 -6.50
CA ALA A 756 -31.50 10.94 -7.94
C ALA A 756 -32.98 10.92 -8.37
N HIS A 757 -33.80 10.03 -7.78
CA HIS A 757 -35.24 10.01 -8.04
C HIS A 757 -35.91 11.33 -7.62
N TYR A 758 -35.62 11.89 -6.45
CA TYR A 758 -36.18 13.17 -6.00
C TYR A 758 -35.73 14.34 -6.89
N VAL A 759 -34.48 14.37 -7.29
CA VAL A 759 -33.95 15.39 -8.23
C VAL A 759 -34.68 15.27 -9.55
N HIS A 760 -34.78 14.10 -10.15
CA HIS A 760 -35.48 13.88 -11.41
C HIS A 760 -36.96 14.30 -11.31
N LYS A 761 -37.65 13.88 -10.24
CA LYS A 761 -39.04 14.23 -10.01
C LYS A 761 -39.23 15.74 -9.90
N ARG A 762 -38.38 16.46 -9.17
CA ARG A 762 -38.39 17.91 -9.06
C ARG A 762 -38.28 18.58 -10.44
N GLU A 763 -37.36 18.09 -11.28
CA GLU A 763 -37.07 18.67 -12.58
C GLU A 763 -38.16 18.41 -13.65
N THR A 764 -38.86 17.28 -13.53
CA THR A 764 -39.88 16.87 -14.53
C THR A 764 -41.30 17.19 -14.13
N GLU A 765 -41.67 16.99 -12.85
CA GLU A 765 -43.05 17.07 -12.38
C GLU A 765 -43.27 18.12 -11.28
N GLY A 766 -42.19 18.57 -10.65
CA GLY A 766 -42.24 19.32 -9.40
C GLY A 766 -42.45 18.41 -8.18
N LEU A 767 -42.01 18.88 -7.02
CA LEU A 767 -42.24 18.13 -5.76
C LEU A 767 -43.64 18.44 -5.23
N SER A 768 -44.43 17.42 -4.95
CA SER A 768 -45.75 17.56 -4.31
C SER A 768 -45.61 17.95 -2.83
N VAL A 769 -46.66 18.55 -2.24
CA VAL A 769 -46.71 18.82 -0.80
C VAL A 769 -46.42 17.59 0.03
N LYS A 770 -46.92 16.41 -0.39
CA LYS A 770 -46.70 15.14 0.27
C LYS A 770 -45.20 14.69 0.21
N ASP A 771 -44.51 15.03 -0.86
CA ASP A 771 -43.06 14.78 -0.96
C ASP A 771 -42.27 15.67 0.00
N LEU A 772 -42.60 16.94 0.07
CA LEU A 772 -42.01 17.92 0.98
C LEU A 772 -42.25 17.53 2.45
N GLU A 773 -43.46 17.10 2.78
CA GLU A 773 -43.78 16.57 4.14
C GLU A 773 -43.00 15.28 4.49
N LYS A 774 -42.71 14.43 3.51
CA LYS A 774 -41.84 13.26 3.71
C LYS A 774 -40.41 13.67 3.94
N LEU A 775 -39.89 14.58 3.11
CA LEU A 775 -38.52 15.09 3.20
C LEU A 775 -38.27 15.79 4.52
N SER A 776 -39.22 16.60 5.02
CA SER A 776 -39.11 17.32 6.29
C SER A 776 -38.97 16.40 7.53
N LYS A 777 -39.39 15.13 7.41
CA LYS A 777 -39.25 14.12 8.49
C LYS A 777 -37.83 13.52 8.54
N HIS A 778 -37.03 13.68 7.51
CA HIS A 778 -35.66 13.18 7.49
C HIS A 778 -34.71 14.15 8.22
N LYS A 779 -33.90 13.60 9.12
CA LYS A 779 -32.80 14.36 9.74
C LYS A 779 -31.69 14.59 8.72
N VAL A 780 -31.04 15.72 8.80
CA VAL A 780 -29.85 16.05 8.02
C VAL A 780 -28.64 15.31 8.66
N LYS A 781 -27.78 14.70 7.84
CA LYS A 781 -26.56 14.02 8.33
C LYS A 781 -25.54 15.03 8.85
N HIS A 782 -25.27 16.06 8.04
CA HIS A 782 -24.33 17.13 8.35
C HIS A 782 -25.10 18.44 8.38
N ASN A 783 -25.27 18.95 9.59
CA ASN A 783 -26.02 20.17 9.84
C ASN A 783 -25.09 21.34 10.05
N ASP A 784 -25.56 22.54 9.75
CA ASP A 784 -24.94 23.74 10.24
C ASP A 784 -24.85 23.65 11.77
N LEU A 785 -23.65 23.80 12.31
CA LEU A 785 -23.39 23.78 13.75
C LEU A 785 -23.91 25.06 14.45
N SER A 786 -24.54 25.99 13.72
CA SER A 786 -24.95 27.29 14.23
C SER A 786 -25.89 27.25 15.44
N PRO A 787 -26.91 26.38 15.52
CA PRO A 787 -27.71 26.30 16.74
C PRO A 787 -26.93 25.77 17.95
N ALA A 788 -26.05 24.78 17.72
CA ALA A 788 -25.18 24.22 18.73
C ALA A 788 -24.04 25.20 19.09
N HIS A 789 -23.54 25.95 18.12
CA HIS A 789 -22.55 26.99 18.33
C HIS A 789 -23.09 28.16 19.17
N THR A 790 -24.30 28.60 18.91
CA THR A 790 -24.94 29.64 19.74
C THR A 790 -25.11 29.18 21.18
N LEU A 791 -25.55 27.94 21.41
CA LEU A 791 -25.66 27.37 22.75
C LEU A 791 -24.29 27.21 23.40
N TRP A 792 -23.30 26.79 22.63
CA TRP A 792 -21.92 26.65 23.09
C TRP A 792 -21.32 28.02 23.51
N GLN A 793 -21.51 29.05 22.71
CA GLN A 793 -21.06 30.41 23.03
C GLN A 793 -21.74 30.94 24.31
N ASP A 794 -23.06 30.72 24.44
CA ASP A 794 -23.81 31.13 25.62
C ASP A 794 -23.32 30.40 26.90
N ILE A 795 -22.98 29.11 26.82
CA ILE A 795 -22.41 28.35 27.95
C ILE A 795 -20.99 28.86 28.30
N TYR A 796 -20.17 29.23 27.29
CA TYR A 796 -18.85 29.83 27.50
C TYR A 796 -18.94 31.19 28.17
N ASP A 797 -19.85 32.00 27.70
CA ASP A 797 -20.01 33.38 28.19
C ASP A 797 -20.75 33.41 29.54
N HIS A 798 -21.65 32.44 29.78
CA HIS A 798 -22.51 32.38 30.98
C HIS A 798 -22.55 30.99 31.64
N PRO A 799 -21.42 30.43 32.07
CA PRO A 799 -21.34 29.05 32.57
C PRO A 799 -22.23 28.80 33.82
N ASP A 800 -22.46 29.83 34.61
CA ASP A 800 -23.32 29.74 35.82
C ASP A 800 -24.79 29.43 35.52
N ASN A 801 -25.29 29.89 34.34
CA ASN A 801 -26.67 29.61 33.90
C ASN A 801 -26.91 28.12 33.64
N TYR A 802 -25.87 27.35 33.42
CA TYR A 802 -25.94 25.92 33.07
C TYR A 802 -25.47 25.00 34.18
N ASN A 803 -25.29 25.55 35.37
CA ASN A 803 -24.78 24.81 36.55
C ASN A 803 -23.45 24.08 36.29
N VAL A 804 -22.52 24.77 35.59
CA VAL A 804 -21.20 24.25 35.25
C VAL A 804 -20.24 24.60 36.37
N ALA A 805 -19.78 23.60 37.13
CA ALA A 805 -18.74 23.82 38.14
C ALA A 805 -17.35 23.83 37.51
N GLY A 806 -16.75 25.01 37.36
CA GLY A 806 -15.41 25.22 36.86
C GLY A 806 -15.38 26.08 35.58
N VAL A 807 -14.17 26.49 35.17
CA VAL A 807 -13.96 27.29 33.98
C VAL A 807 -14.05 26.38 32.78
N VAL A 808 -14.95 26.69 31.83
CA VAL A 808 -15.04 26.00 30.56
C VAL A 808 -13.85 26.44 29.68
N LYS A 809 -13.18 25.50 29.08
CA LYS A 809 -12.00 25.73 28.22
C LYS A 809 -12.19 25.09 26.86
N GLU A 810 -11.59 25.67 25.86
CA GLU A 810 -11.44 25.08 24.55
C GLU A 810 -10.39 23.96 24.58
N ILE A 811 -10.58 22.91 23.78
CA ILE A 811 -9.66 21.77 23.71
C ILE A 811 -8.25 22.23 23.30
N GLY A 812 -8.14 23.17 22.37
CA GLY A 812 -6.87 23.72 21.92
C GLY A 812 -6.06 24.48 22.98
N GLN A 813 -6.70 24.88 24.08
CA GLN A 813 -6.07 25.64 25.18
C GLN A 813 -5.64 24.78 26.36
N LEU A 814 -5.93 23.45 26.33
CA LEU A 814 -5.64 22.53 27.45
C LEU A 814 -4.15 22.26 27.61
N LYS A 815 -3.67 22.32 28.86
CA LYS A 815 -2.31 21.94 29.25
C LYS A 815 -2.25 20.50 29.75
N ASP A 816 -1.10 19.85 29.59
CA ASP A 816 -0.92 18.47 30.03
C ASP A 816 -1.26 18.29 31.52
N GLN A 817 -1.94 17.18 31.86
CA GLN A 817 -2.44 16.83 33.21
C GLN A 817 -3.46 17.82 33.77
N GLU A 818 -3.95 18.77 33.01
CA GLU A 818 -4.95 19.72 33.48
C GLU A 818 -6.33 19.06 33.65
N SER A 819 -7.00 19.37 34.75
CA SER A 819 -8.42 19.03 34.92
C SER A 819 -9.27 20.18 34.39
N ALA A 820 -10.06 19.92 33.35
CA ALA A 820 -10.82 20.95 32.68
C ALA A 820 -12.26 20.52 32.40
N VAL A 821 -13.11 21.51 32.17
CA VAL A 821 -14.45 21.33 31.60
C VAL A 821 -14.40 21.80 30.17
N ILE A 822 -14.84 20.96 29.23
CA ILE A 822 -14.88 21.29 27.81
C ILE A 822 -16.29 21.08 27.27
N ILE A 823 -16.62 21.75 26.19
CA ILE A 823 -17.81 21.53 25.37
C ILE A 823 -17.35 20.94 24.05
N CYS A 824 -17.89 19.82 23.66
CA CYS A 824 -17.44 19.11 22.48
C CYS A 824 -18.57 18.35 21.76
N CYS A 825 -18.35 18.06 20.49
CA CYS A 825 -19.24 17.31 19.65
C CYS A 825 -18.60 15.96 19.28
N PRO A 826 -19.22 14.80 19.58
CA PRO A 826 -18.70 13.52 19.16
C PRO A 826 -18.95 13.28 17.67
N LEU A 827 -17.89 12.83 16.98
CA LEU A 827 -17.92 12.46 15.58
C LEU A 827 -17.99 10.94 15.38
N ARG A 828 -17.36 10.19 16.29
CA ARG A 828 -17.24 8.74 16.22
C ARG A 828 -17.13 8.14 17.61
N LEU A 829 -17.71 6.96 17.82
CA LEU A 829 -17.59 6.17 19.03
C LEU A 829 -16.91 4.84 18.72
N GLU A 830 -15.94 4.46 19.54
CA GLU A 830 -15.27 3.18 19.48
C GLU A 830 -15.26 2.48 20.84
N ARG A 831 -15.74 1.25 20.88
CA ARG A 831 -15.66 0.41 22.07
C ARG A 831 -14.33 -0.33 22.06
N ARG A 832 -13.63 -0.32 23.18
CA ARG A 832 -12.44 -1.12 23.41
C ARG A 832 -12.72 -2.23 24.38
N ASP A 833 -12.75 -3.45 23.87
CA ASP A 833 -12.86 -4.69 24.60
C ASP A 833 -11.49 -5.32 24.82
N GLU A 834 -11.41 -6.38 25.63
CA GLU A 834 -10.13 -7.03 25.97
C GLU A 834 -9.31 -7.46 24.75
N ASN A 835 -9.95 -7.74 23.63
CA ASN A 835 -9.32 -8.31 22.44
C ASN A 835 -9.54 -7.51 21.14
N GLU A 836 -10.42 -6.49 21.14
CA GLU A 836 -10.83 -5.87 19.87
C GLU A 836 -11.33 -4.43 20.05
N THR A 837 -11.03 -3.57 19.05
CA THR A 837 -11.65 -2.24 18.95
C THR A 837 -12.81 -2.36 17.97
N VAL A 838 -14.02 -2.15 18.46
CA VAL A 838 -15.26 -2.27 17.66
C VAL A 838 -15.88 -0.89 17.48
N ARG A 839 -16.13 -0.51 16.22
CA ARG A 839 -16.90 0.71 15.90
C ARG A 839 -18.36 0.46 16.23
N LEU A 840 -18.92 1.28 17.10
CA LEU A 840 -20.33 1.13 17.49
C LEU A 840 -21.25 1.59 16.37
N ASN A 841 -22.21 0.75 16.01
CA ASN A 841 -23.31 1.13 15.14
C ASN A 841 -24.43 1.82 15.94
N LYS A 842 -25.48 2.31 15.26
CA LYS A 842 -26.65 2.97 15.87
C LYS A 842 -27.37 2.20 16.99
N ARG A 843 -27.04 0.93 17.22
CA ARG A 843 -27.65 0.07 18.26
C ARG A 843 -26.73 -0.22 19.45
N GLY A 844 -25.48 0.31 19.45
CA GLY A 844 -24.62 0.38 20.64
C GLY A 844 -24.13 -0.93 21.23
N TYR A 845 -24.48 -2.10 20.72
CA TYR A 845 -24.20 -3.37 21.38
C TYR A 845 -23.47 -4.37 20.48
N ALA A 846 -22.25 -4.74 20.89
CA ALA A 846 -21.71 -6.06 20.59
C ALA A 846 -21.93 -6.94 21.86
N LYS A 847 -22.51 -8.10 21.69
CA LYS A 847 -22.98 -8.96 22.77
C LYS A 847 -21.95 -9.76 23.55
N THR A 848 -20.65 -9.64 23.26
CA THR A 848 -19.63 -10.54 23.84
C THR A 848 -18.36 -9.77 24.22
N GLY A 849 -17.97 -9.88 25.48
CA GLY A 849 -16.71 -9.40 26.04
C GLY A 849 -16.87 -8.34 27.14
N GLN A 850 -15.89 -8.27 28.02
CA GLN A 850 -15.84 -7.24 29.08
C GLN A 850 -15.34 -5.94 28.48
N THR A 851 -16.18 -4.90 28.43
CA THR A 851 -15.79 -3.57 27.92
C THR A 851 -14.85 -2.89 28.90
N LEU A 852 -13.65 -2.58 28.46
CA LEU A 852 -12.66 -1.88 29.27
C LEU A 852 -12.93 -0.37 29.29
N PHE A 853 -13.26 0.24 28.15
CA PHE A 853 -13.63 1.65 28.03
C PHE A 853 -14.25 1.94 26.66
N LEU A 854 -14.91 3.10 26.57
CA LEU A 854 -15.42 3.67 25.34
C LEU A 854 -14.58 4.88 24.96
N ASP A 855 -14.10 4.93 23.74
CA ASP A 855 -13.43 6.10 23.15
C ASP A 855 -14.41 6.86 22.26
N ALA A 856 -14.71 8.11 22.61
CA ALA A 856 -15.45 9.03 21.75
C ALA A 856 -14.47 10.01 21.10
N PHE A 857 -14.49 10.08 19.76
CA PHE A 857 -13.70 11.05 19.01
C PHE A 857 -14.51 12.34 18.89
N VAL A 858 -14.04 13.40 19.49
CA VAL A 858 -14.78 14.66 19.63
C VAL A 858 -13.98 15.84 19.12
N VAL A 859 -14.69 16.89 18.79
CA VAL A 859 -14.15 18.20 18.43
C VAL A 859 -14.88 19.31 19.16
N ASP A 860 -14.22 20.45 19.30
CA ASP A 860 -14.83 21.74 19.57
C ASP A 860 -14.40 22.74 18.49
N ASP A 861 -14.74 24.02 18.66
CA ASP A 861 -14.40 25.03 17.66
C ASP A 861 -12.92 25.41 17.63
N SER A 862 -12.14 25.02 18.64
CA SER A 862 -10.70 25.30 18.76
C SER A 862 -9.79 24.29 18.08
N VAL A 863 -10.32 23.11 17.70
CA VAL A 863 -9.53 22.01 17.12
C VAL A 863 -10.13 21.51 15.82
N SER A 864 -9.30 21.44 14.79
CA SER A 864 -9.68 20.88 13.47
C SER A 864 -9.60 19.35 13.44
N LYS A 865 -8.86 18.72 14.35
CA LYS A 865 -8.72 17.26 14.45
C LYS A 865 -9.40 16.72 15.68
N PRO A 866 -10.10 15.57 15.56
CA PRO A 866 -10.73 14.95 16.70
C PRO A 866 -9.72 14.57 17.78
N VAL A 867 -10.08 14.83 19.03
CA VAL A 867 -9.40 14.31 20.21
C VAL A 867 -10.21 13.18 20.82
N VAL A 868 -9.58 12.37 21.66
CA VAL A 868 -10.23 11.21 22.27
C VAL A 868 -10.76 11.55 23.64
N LEU A 869 -12.07 11.34 23.85
CA LEU A 869 -12.66 11.25 25.19
C LEU A 869 -12.72 9.78 25.60
N ARG A 870 -12.00 9.41 26.66
CA ARG A 870 -12.02 8.06 27.20
C ARG A 870 -12.97 7.94 28.38
N LEU A 871 -14.05 7.18 28.17
CA LEU A 871 -15.07 6.92 29.20
C LEU A 871 -14.82 5.56 29.84
N ARG A 872 -14.73 5.53 31.17
CA ARG A 872 -14.64 4.28 31.95
C ARG A 872 -16.00 3.57 32.00
N PRO A 873 -16.06 2.26 32.26
CA PRO A 873 -17.29 1.46 32.22
C PRO A 873 -18.46 2.06 32.99
N ARG A 874 -18.22 2.65 34.17
CA ARG A 874 -19.26 3.27 34.99
C ARG A 874 -19.97 4.44 34.30
N LEU A 875 -19.23 5.26 33.57
CA LEU A 875 -19.80 6.40 32.82
C LEU A 875 -20.40 5.92 31.50
N TRP A 876 -19.77 4.92 30.88
CA TRP A 876 -20.24 4.35 29.64
C TRP A 876 -21.61 3.71 29.75
N HIS A 877 -21.86 2.89 30.78
CA HIS A 877 -23.18 2.26 31.00
C HIS A 877 -24.31 3.27 31.20
N THR A 878 -24.01 4.44 31.75
CA THR A 878 -25.01 5.49 31.96
C THR A 878 -25.26 6.37 30.74
N HIS A 879 -24.30 6.51 29.84
CA HIS A 879 -24.36 7.49 28.76
C HIS A 879 -24.14 6.90 27.33
N ALA A 880 -23.86 5.59 27.20
CA ALA A 880 -23.59 4.99 25.89
C ALA A 880 -24.79 5.03 24.93
N GLU A 881 -25.98 4.76 25.45
CA GLU A 881 -27.23 4.84 24.65
C GLU A 881 -27.45 6.25 24.13
N LEU A 882 -27.12 7.24 24.94
CA LEU A 882 -27.26 8.63 24.62
C LEU A 882 -26.29 9.06 23.52
N MET A 883 -25.03 8.60 23.58
CA MET A 883 -24.00 8.89 22.60
C MET A 883 -24.18 8.08 21.32
N ALA A 884 -24.64 6.81 21.43
CA ALA A 884 -24.76 5.91 20.28
C ALA A 884 -26.07 6.10 19.49
N ASP A 885 -27.20 6.32 20.17
CA ASP A 885 -28.53 6.34 19.52
C ASP A 885 -28.93 7.72 19.00
N LYS A 886 -28.40 8.80 19.54
CA LYS A 886 -28.86 10.16 19.28
C LYS A 886 -27.78 11.06 18.64
N THR A 887 -26.54 10.61 18.55
CA THR A 887 -25.45 11.39 17.94
C THR A 887 -25.49 11.28 16.43
N VAL A 888 -25.91 12.36 15.81
CA VAL A 888 -25.54 12.64 14.42
C VAL A 888 -24.21 13.39 14.49
N PRO A 889 -23.15 12.95 13.79
CA PRO A 889 -21.87 13.65 13.79
C PRO A 889 -22.04 15.14 13.51
N GLY A 890 -21.48 15.98 14.36
CA GLY A 890 -21.58 17.44 14.28
C GLY A 890 -22.90 18.05 14.81
N LYS A 891 -23.82 17.27 15.38
CA LYS A 891 -25.15 17.75 15.80
C LYS A 891 -25.37 17.81 17.30
N ASP A 892 -24.92 16.81 18.07
CA ASP A 892 -25.14 16.77 19.50
C ASP A 892 -23.89 17.23 20.25
N TRP A 893 -24.07 18.18 21.16
CA TRP A 893 -23.01 18.75 21.95
C TRP A 893 -23.05 18.26 23.39
N PHE A 894 -21.87 18.03 23.97
CA PHE A 894 -21.69 17.52 25.31
C PHE A 894 -20.80 18.42 26.14
N LEU A 895 -21.19 18.64 27.38
CA LEU A 895 -20.34 19.21 28.41
C LEU A 895 -19.59 18.06 29.10
N VAL A 896 -18.27 18.10 29.06
CA VAL A 896 -17.43 17.04 29.57
C VAL A 896 -16.41 17.59 30.56
N ARG A 897 -16.33 17.01 31.75
CA ARG A 897 -15.27 17.27 32.72
C ARG A 897 -14.30 16.09 32.74
N GLY A 898 -13.01 16.36 32.68
CA GLY A 898 -11.99 15.32 32.70
C GLY A 898 -10.58 15.87 32.83
N ARG A 899 -9.59 14.95 32.81
CA ARG A 899 -8.16 15.27 32.86
C ARG A 899 -7.53 15.09 31.48
N TRP A 900 -6.89 16.14 30.99
CA TRP A 900 -6.23 16.14 29.69
C TRP A 900 -4.87 15.44 29.74
N LEU A 901 -4.61 14.58 28.76
CA LEU A 901 -3.32 13.91 28.52
C LEU A 901 -2.81 14.33 27.15
N ALA A 902 -1.94 15.36 27.12
CA ALA A 902 -1.48 15.99 25.88
C ALA A 902 -0.74 15.02 24.95
N GLN A 903 0.10 14.14 25.50
CA GLN A 903 0.87 13.16 24.72
C GLN A 903 -0.01 12.17 23.93
N PHE A 904 -1.26 11.96 24.35
CA PHE A 904 -2.22 11.05 23.69
C PHE A 904 -3.34 11.81 22.98
N SER A 905 -3.39 13.14 23.06
CA SER A 905 -4.52 13.96 22.61
C SER A 905 -5.86 13.40 23.14
N MET A 906 -5.90 13.14 24.45
CA MET A 906 -6.98 12.41 25.12
C MET A 906 -7.41 13.08 26.39
N LEU A 907 -8.74 13.11 26.64
CA LEU A 907 -9.33 13.49 27.93
C LEU A 907 -9.88 12.24 28.63
N ILE A 908 -9.41 11.98 29.85
CA ILE A 908 -10.00 10.94 30.70
C ILE A 908 -11.23 11.52 31.38
N VAL A 909 -12.41 11.06 30.97
CA VAL A 909 -13.70 11.62 31.38
C VAL A 909 -14.03 11.27 32.83
N GLU A 910 -14.42 12.27 33.61
CA GLU A 910 -14.91 12.15 34.97
C GLU A 910 -16.43 12.33 35.03
N LYS A 911 -16.98 13.30 34.28
CA LYS A 911 -18.41 13.58 34.14
C LYS A 911 -18.74 14.00 32.73
N ILE A 912 -19.94 13.70 32.25
CA ILE A 912 -20.45 14.03 30.92
C ILE A 912 -21.94 14.37 30.99
N LYS A 913 -22.36 15.37 30.22
CA LYS A 913 -23.75 15.80 30.09
C LYS A 913 -24.05 16.21 28.65
N CYS A 914 -25.16 15.78 28.08
CA CYS A 914 -25.62 16.22 26.76
C CYS A 914 -26.32 17.60 26.86
N LEU A 915 -25.93 18.55 26.01
CA LEU A 915 -26.45 19.92 26.01
C LEU A 915 -27.62 20.10 25.04
N THR A 916 -27.72 19.27 24.01
CA THR A 916 -28.72 19.44 22.93
C THR A 916 -30.03 18.69 23.18
N ASN A 917 -30.10 17.84 24.22
CA ASN A 917 -31.29 17.10 24.56
C ASN A 917 -31.97 17.69 25.82
N LYS A 918 -33.08 18.41 25.63
CA LYS A 918 -33.81 19.10 26.72
C LYS A 918 -34.38 18.16 27.81
N GLU A 919 -34.60 16.89 27.47
CA GLU A 919 -35.08 15.89 28.46
C GLU A 919 -34.05 15.52 29.55
N MET A 920 -32.80 16.02 29.43
CA MET A 920 -31.75 15.78 30.40
C MET A 920 -31.49 16.97 31.34
N PHE A 921 -32.23 18.07 31.19
CA PHE A 921 -32.13 19.25 32.06
C PHE A 921 -33.11 19.20 33.28
N GLU A 922 -33.99 18.21 33.30
CA GLU A 922 -34.78 17.87 34.49
C GLU A 922 -34.14 16.68 35.25
#